data_9514233f3ec1db3e51d067400bfef2b1
#
_entry.id   9514233f3ec1db3e51d067400bfef2b1
#
_cell.length_a   1.000
_cell.length_b   1.000
_cell.length_c   1.000
_cell.angle_alpha   90.00
_cell.angle_beta   90.00
_cell.angle_gamma   90.00
#
_symmetry.space_group_name_H-M   'P 1'
#
loop_
_entity.id
_entity.type
_entity.pdbx_description
1 polymer ?
#
loop_
_entity_poly.entity_id
_entity_poly.type
_entity_poly.pdbx_seq_one_letter_code
_entity_poly.pdbx_strand_id
1 'polypeptide(L)'
;MQSLVPASHAVDEAELRAEAQGERLLNQQMVLLVGAPDARQAAAAAEELAQRWRASGLFAEVREKLLPDLSVLQKQLAPLQLALMPTDVLDQLRTDPAAYFLQRAQDLGNPFGRPSLFPVADDWLGLGRFLLGRMPGDNRLRWDASAGTLQSEDAGLTWVWVLAKLNGEGGIAGAPVNLLPLLDETRAAADGLGVKVLTAGGAIFAAEGRAQGELESRWMSGVGIALTLTLLLVIVRSLRVLFILLPLGVGFLLGLAGCVLVFGQVHVLTLVVGSSLVGVMVDLPMHWLAPALLQTEWRPWPTMRRVLPSFGVSIAITVAGYLALGVAPLPVLQETALFSTLALCGASAASALWLPASFEGWKPVPRPQVARAMATLQRAMLGLRSKPWFWGVALLVVVSGCWRADWRDDIRQWVSTSPTTLEQMQAVGRLGGSMASGRYLLVQAPDDDTLLMRDAELARHLSALQSKGDIQGFLALSQWVQPVGRQQEIRTLLNDLAANASAWQPMRALGVPDTRMRQAIDSLVALPPVGLAQSLQNDLAIPWQPLYLGAGADGQVAALLQIRGVQDMDALQSVLKELPWARLIDRPARLNALFQDTRGSVIWLKLLSWLGAAVLLSVLFGWRRAVLVLAVPTAAALATVATLGWVGLTVSLFAVFGLLLASAIGIDYAVYAQGARQGEGPERFAGILLAALTSMISFALLGLSHTPAVSGFGICVTVGIAFNMVFSTWLPGTANDASGLPKV
;
A
#
# COMPACT_ATOMS: atom_id res chain seq x y z
N MET A 1 5.28 2.56 -2.91
CA MET A 1 3.97 2.96 -3.44
C MET A 1 4.04 3.85 -4.69
N GLN A 2 5.12 4.61 -4.90
CA GLN A 2 5.34 5.33 -6.18
C GLN A 2 5.35 4.40 -7.40
N SER A 3 5.81 3.15 -7.24
CA SER A 3 5.79 2.13 -8.30
C SER A 3 4.38 1.59 -8.65
N LEU A 4 3.35 2.00 -7.94
CA LEU A 4 1.97 1.58 -8.19
C LEU A 4 1.13 2.66 -8.89
N VAL A 5 1.65 3.89 -9.02
CA VAL A 5 0.91 5.01 -9.62
C VAL A 5 1.43 5.30 -11.01
N PRO A 6 0.59 5.30 -12.05
CA PRO A 6 0.99 5.68 -13.40
C PRO A 6 1.36 7.17 -13.45
N ALA A 7 2.42 7.49 -14.20
CA ALA A 7 2.90 8.86 -14.41
C ALA A 7 1.97 9.73 -15.29
N SER A 8 0.82 9.24 -15.70
CA SER A 8 0.05 9.79 -16.82
C SER A 8 -1.40 10.21 -16.52
N HIS A 9 -1.64 10.95 -15.44
CA HIS A 9 -2.78 11.88 -15.46
C HIS A 9 -2.21 13.28 -15.25
N ALA A 10 -2.71 14.25 -15.98
CA ALA A 10 -2.33 15.65 -15.83
C ALA A 10 -2.71 16.14 -14.42
N VAL A 11 -1.88 15.76 -13.45
CA VAL A 11 -1.99 16.15 -12.06
C VAL A 11 -1.25 17.48 -11.95
N ASP A 12 -1.89 18.44 -11.33
CA ASP A 12 -1.29 19.72 -10.98
C ASP A 12 0.05 19.46 -10.23
N GLU A 13 1.09 20.19 -10.57
CA GLU A 13 2.41 20.05 -9.94
C GLU A 13 2.32 20.18 -8.41
N ALA A 14 1.44 21.05 -7.93
CA ALA A 14 1.20 21.21 -6.49
C ALA A 14 0.58 19.97 -5.86
N GLU A 15 -0.32 19.25 -6.56
CA GLU A 15 -0.85 17.96 -6.09
C GLU A 15 0.25 16.90 -5.98
N LEU A 16 1.15 16.82 -6.97
CA LEU A 16 2.28 15.88 -6.92
C LEU A 16 3.20 16.15 -5.75
N ARG A 17 3.52 17.43 -5.50
CA ARG A 17 4.32 17.85 -4.34
C ARG A 17 3.60 17.53 -3.02
N ALA A 18 2.30 17.78 -2.96
CA ALA A 18 1.47 17.47 -1.81
C ALA A 18 1.44 15.96 -1.50
N GLU A 19 1.25 15.14 -2.53
CA GLU A 19 1.29 13.67 -2.39
C GLU A 19 2.66 13.18 -1.96
N ALA A 20 3.74 13.67 -2.57
CA ALA A 20 5.10 13.32 -2.19
C ALA A 20 5.43 13.72 -0.74
N GLN A 21 4.99 14.89 -0.31
CA GLN A 21 5.17 15.34 1.07
C GLN A 21 4.32 14.52 2.05
N GLY A 22 3.06 14.26 1.74
CA GLY A 22 2.20 13.39 2.55
C GLY A 22 2.78 11.97 2.69
N GLU A 23 3.39 11.45 1.62
CA GLU A 23 4.07 10.16 1.64
C GLU A 23 5.32 10.18 2.52
N ARG A 24 6.13 11.22 2.44
CA ARG A 24 7.29 11.39 3.32
C ARG A 24 6.88 11.43 4.79
N LEU A 25 5.84 12.19 5.11
CA LEU A 25 5.32 12.27 6.47
C LEU A 25 4.87 10.92 7.01
N LEU A 26 4.15 10.14 6.20
CA LEU A 26 3.68 8.81 6.60
C LEU A 26 4.80 7.79 6.73
N ASN A 27 5.77 7.82 5.81
CA ASN A 27 6.78 6.77 5.70
C ASN A 27 8.06 7.05 6.51
N GLN A 28 8.41 8.32 6.74
CA GLN A 28 9.63 8.69 7.47
C GLN A 28 9.40 8.91 8.96
N GLN A 29 8.19 9.31 9.36
CA GLN A 29 7.90 9.55 10.76
C GLN A 29 7.63 8.26 11.51
N MET A 30 8.33 8.10 12.61
CA MET A 30 8.12 7.02 13.57
C MET A 30 7.92 7.60 14.97
N VAL A 31 7.07 6.93 15.72
CA VAL A 31 6.77 7.28 17.11
C VAL A 31 7.09 6.07 17.98
N LEU A 32 7.82 6.30 19.06
CA LEU A 32 8.01 5.36 20.15
C LEU A 32 7.39 5.99 21.40
N LEU A 33 6.47 5.29 22.03
CA LEU A 33 5.90 5.63 23.32
C LEU A 33 6.49 4.72 24.37
N VAL A 34 6.94 5.29 25.48
CA VAL A 34 7.49 4.54 26.63
C VAL A 34 6.61 4.81 27.83
N GLY A 35 5.97 3.76 28.33
CA GLY A 35 4.96 3.84 29.39
C GLY A 35 5.43 3.19 30.70
N ALA A 36 5.30 3.94 31.79
CA ALA A 36 5.52 3.45 33.14
C ALA A 36 4.51 4.05 34.14
N PRO A 37 4.29 3.44 35.31
CA PRO A 37 3.48 4.06 36.37
C PRO A 37 4.08 5.37 36.91
N ASP A 38 5.42 5.47 36.93
CA ASP A 38 6.13 6.68 37.31
C ASP A 38 6.65 7.43 36.08
N ALA A 39 6.33 8.72 35.98
CA ALA A 39 6.73 9.60 34.90
C ALA A 39 8.27 9.72 34.76
N ARG A 40 9.00 9.70 35.90
CA ARG A 40 10.46 9.76 35.89
C ARG A 40 11.07 8.49 35.34
N GLN A 41 10.51 7.32 35.69
CA GLN A 41 10.94 6.04 35.13
C GLN A 41 10.67 6.01 33.62
N ALA A 42 9.50 6.46 33.18
CA ALA A 42 9.16 6.54 31.76
C ALA A 42 10.12 7.45 30.97
N ALA A 43 10.48 8.62 31.55
CA ALA A 43 11.39 9.56 30.91
C ALA A 43 12.83 9.03 30.83
N ALA A 44 13.33 8.40 31.90
CA ALA A 44 14.67 7.80 31.89
C ALA A 44 14.78 6.63 30.89
N ALA A 45 13.77 5.77 30.86
CA ALA A 45 13.70 4.67 29.88
C ALA A 45 13.58 5.20 28.44
N ALA A 46 12.80 6.28 28.22
CA ALA A 46 12.67 6.90 26.90
C ALA A 46 14.00 7.46 26.41
N GLU A 47 14.79 8.08 27.29
CA GLU A 47 16.14 8.58 26.95
C GLU A 47 17.08 7.43 26.56
N GLU A 48 17.10 6.33 27.32
CA GLU A 48 17.92 5.16 27.02
C GLU A 48 17.54 4.52 25.68
N LEU A 49 16.24 4.30 25.44
CA LEU A 49 15.76 3.72 24.19
C LEU A 49 15.99 4.66 23.00
N ALA A 50 15.83 5.98 23.18
CA ALA A 50 16.15 6.97 22.16
C ALA A 50 17.65 6.97 21.80
N GLN A 51 18.56 6.78 22.78
CA GLN A 51 19.99 6.62 22.52
C GLN A 51 20.28 5.39 21.67
N ARG A 52 19.62 4.25 21.93
CA ARG A 52 19.75 3.03 21.11
C ARG A 52 19.28 3.27 19.67
N TRP A 53 18.17 3.99 19.49
CA TRP A 53 17.67 4.36 18.16
C TRP A 53 18.67 5.27 17.42
N ARG A 54 19.28 6.26 18.09
CA ARG A 54 20.34 7.09 17.48
C ARG A 54 21.56 6.27 17.09
N ALA A 55 21.99 5.35 17.97
CA ALA A 55 23.14 4.49 17.71
C ALA A 55 22.93 3.51 16.55
N SER A 56 21.69 3.18 16.20
CA SER A 56 21.37 2.28 15.09
C SER A 56 21.75 2.83 13.71
N GLY A 57 21.90 4.15 13.57
CA GLY A 57 22.14 4.83 12.30
C GLY A 57 20.94 4.80 11.30
N LEU A 58 19.82 4.24 11.69
CA LEU A 58 18.61 4.16 10.84
C LEU A 58 17.85 5.48 10.78
N PHE A 59 18.02 6.35 11.76
CA PHE A 59 17.28 7.59 11.89
C PHE A 59 18.16 8.81 11.61
N ALA A 60 17.63 9.74 10.86
CA ALA A 60 18.23 11.07 10.67
C ALA A 60 18.09 11.89 11.95
N GLU A 61 17.05 11.64 12.72
CA GLU A 61 16.76 12.39 13.91
C GLU A 61 15.92 11.53 14.89
N VAL A 62 16.27 11.61 16.18
CA VAL A 62 15.49 10.99 17.28
C VAL A 62 15.39 12.01 18.40
N ARG A 63 14.18 12.43 18.74
CA ARG A 63 13.88 13.45 19.74
C ARG A 63 12.99 12.89 20.85
N GLU A 64 13.51 12.77 22.05
CA GLU A 64 12.75 12.53 23.28
C GLU A 64 12.45 13.84 24.01
N LYS A 65 13.34 14.83 23.87
CA LYS A 65 13.14 16.20 24.35
C LYS A 65 12.71 17.05 23.17
N LEU A 66 11.46 17.45 23.18
CA LEU A 66 10.85 18.19 22.06
C LEU A 66 10.99 19.70 22.19
N LEU A 67 11.35 20.21 23.39
CA LEU A 67 11.72 21.60 23.54
C LEU A 67 13.22 21.75 23.79
N PRO A 68 13.85 22.68 23.09
CA PRO A 68 15.21 23.11 23.43
C PRO A 68 15.21 23.83 24.78
N ASP A 69 16.40 24.13 25.30
CA ASP A 69 16.54 24.95 26.49
C ASP A 69 15.73 26.23 26.38
N LEU A 70 15.03 26.58 27.45
CA LEU A 70 14.14 27.75 27.51
C LEU A 70 14.83 29.04 26.98
N SER A 71 16.13 29.22 27.28
CA SER A 71 16.90 30.39 26.82
C SER A 71 17.08 30.39 25.29
N VAL A 72 17.21 29.24 24.66
CA VAL A 72 17.32 29.09 23.20
C VAL A 72 15.97 29.41 22.57
N LEU A 73 14.90 28.83 23.12
CA LEU A 73 13.53 29.05 22.64
C LEU A 73 13.11 30.53 22.76
N GLN A 74 13.45 31.18 23.87
CA GLN A 74 13.21 32.62 24.06
C GLN A 74 13.89 33.46 22.97
N LYS A 75 15.16 33.18 22.65
CA LYS A 75 15.91 33.90 21.60
C LYS A 75 15.30 33.64 20.20
N GLN A 76 14.88 32.43 19.91
CA GLN A 76 14.25 32.10 18.62
C GLN A 76 12.88 32.77 18.44
N LEU A 77 12.09 32.89 19.51
CA LEU A 77 10.70 33.36 19.45
C LEU A 77 10.58 34.87 19.75
N ALA A 78 11.56 35.51 20.36
CA ALA A 78 11.53 36.95 20.62
C ALA A 78 11.23 37.80 19.37
N PRO A 79 11.83 37.57 18.19
CA PRO A 79 11.52 38.33 16.98
C PRO A 79 10.14 37.98 16.38
N LEU A 80 9.51 36.88 16.80
CA LEU A 80 8.27 36.37 16.25
C LEU A 80 7.02 36.79 17.05
N GLN A 81 7.15 37.53 18.15
CA GLN A 81 6.04 37.83 19.08
C GLN A 81 4.82 38.42 18.39
N LEU A 82 5.01 39.39 17.46
CA LEU A 82 3.91 39.97 16.70
C LEU A 82 3.34 39.00 15.66
N ALA A 83 4.19 38.27 14.96
CA ALA A 83 3.79 37.30 13.96
C ALA A 83 3.02 36.13 14.54
N LEU A 84 3.26 35.80 15.81
CA LEU A 84 2.61 34.72 16.54
C LEU A 84 1.47 35.19 17.45
N MET A 85 1.03 36.43 17.39
CA MET A 85 -0.08 36.92 18.21
C MET A 85 -1.38 36.23 17.81
N PRO A 86 -2.15 35.66 18.77
CA PRO A 86 -3.46 35.07 18.48
C PRO A 86 -4.48 36.11 18.03
N THR A 87 -5.39 35.68 17.15
CA THR A 87 -6.40 36.60 16.59
C THR A 87 -7.38 37.12 17.66
N ASP A 88 -7.76 36.26 18.60
CA ASP A 88 -8.63 36.61 19.73
C ASP A 88 -7.99 37.66 20.65
N VAL A 89 -6.70 37.57 20.89
CA VAL A 89 -5.93 38.57 21.63
C VAL A 89 -5.91 39.90 20.89
N LEU A 90 -5.70 39.87 19.58
CA LEU A 90 -5.74 41.08 18.76
C LEU A 90 -7.12 41.74 18.79
N ASP A 91 -8.19 40.96 18.64
CA ASP A 91 -9.55 41.44 18.64
C ASP A 91 -9.91 42.03 20.03
N GLN A 92 -9.46 41.42 21.12
CA GLN A 92 -9.65 41.94 22.47
C GLN A 92 -8.88 43.25 22.67
N LEU A 93 -7.65 43.34 22.24
CA LEU A 93 -6.86 44.58 22.30
C LEU A 93 -7.46 45.69 21.46
N ARG A 94 -8.16 45.37 20.37
CA ARG A 94 -8.85 46.36 19.51
C ARG A 94 -10.16 46.83 20.10
N THR A 95 -10.97 45.91 20.66
CA THR A 95 -12.35 46.23 21.12
C THR A 95 -12.38 46.73 22.54
N ASP A 96 -11.61 46.11 23.45
CA ASP A 96 -11.55 46.48 24.88
C ASP A 96 -10.16 46.27 25.46
N PRO A 97 -9.22 47.18 25.18
CA PRO A 97 -7.86 47.09 25.72
C PRO A 97 -7.81 47.18 27.24
N ALA A 98 -8.78 47.90 27.89
CA ALA A 98 -8.82 48.01 29.33
C ALA A 98 -9.14 46.65 29.99
N ALA A 99 -10.09 45.88 29.45
CA ALA A 99 -10.36 44.53 29.93
C ALA A 99 -9.18 43.61 29.75
N TYR A 100 -8.44 43.67 28.61
CA TYR A 100 -7.23 42.91 28.40
C TYR A 100 -6.19 43.18 29.49
N PHE A 101 -5.89 44.45 29.77
CA PHE A 101 -4.90 44.81 30.78
C PHE A 101 -5.39 44.57 32.22
N LEU A 102 -6.71 44.59 32.48
CA LEU A 102 -7.26 44.16 33.75
C LEU A 102 -6.99 42.65 33.98
N GLN A 103 -7.28 41.85 32.98
CA GLN A 103 -6.99 40.41 33.04
C GLN A 103 -5.48 40.16 33.20
N ARG A 104 -4.64 40.90 32.48
CA ARG A 104 -3.16 40.81 32.60
C ARG A 104 -2.70 41.17 34.00
N ALA A 105 -3.24 42.20 34.61
CA ALA A 105 -2.93 42.60 35.99
C ALA A 105 -3.32 41.53 37.01
N GLN A 106 -4.51 40.90 36.82
CA GLN A 106 -4.93 39.75 37.64
C GLN A 106 -4.01 38.54 37.49
N ASP A 107 -3.58 38.20 36.25
CA ASP A 107 -2.64 37.11 35.99
C ASP A 107 -1.29 37.34 36.67
N LEU A 108 -0.78 38.56 36.69
CA LEU A 108 0.48 38.93 37.36
C LEU A 108 0.38 38.82 38.89
N GLY A 109 -0.81 39.09 39.45
CA GLY A 109 -1.09 38.96 40.89
C GLY A 109 -1.36 37.50 41.33
N ASN A 110 -1.52 36.58 40.39
CA ASN A 110 -1.84 35.17 40.69
C ASN A 110 -0.57 34.29 40.64
N PRO A 111 -0.08 33.73 41.76
CA PRO A 111 1.05 32.82 41.78
C PRO A 111 0.85 31.55 40.96
N PHE A 112 -0.39 31.18 40.68
CA PHE A 112 -0.78 29.99 39.86
C PHE A 112 -1.19 30.39 38.46
N GLY A 113 -0.85 31.60 38.00
CA GLY A 113 -1.16 32.11 36.67
C GLY A 113 -0.48 31.27 35.58
N ARG A 114 -0.92 31.43 34.34
CA ARG A 114 -0.32 30.74 33.19
C ARG A 114 1.16 31.09 33.05
N PRO A 115 2.09 30.12 32.95
CA PRO A 115 3.51 30.41 32.76
C PRO A 115 3.70 31.18 31.44
N SER A 116 4.50 32.24 31.45
CA SER A 116 4.94 32.95 30.25
C SER A 116 6.30 32.38 29.78
N LEU A 117 6.51 32.36 28.48
CA LEU A 117 7.80 31.97 27.89
C LEU A 117 8.88 33.01 28.24
N PHE A 118 8.51 34.29 28.35
CA PHE A 118 9.44 35.37 28.64
C PHE A 118 9.32 35.84 30.10
N PRO A 119 10.42 36.35 30.68
CA PRO A 119 10.38 37.01 31.96
C PRO A 119 9.38 38.19 31.93
N VAL A 120 8.70 38.43 33.03
CA VAL A 120 7.71 39.53 33.13
C VAL A 120 8.32 40.89 32.77
N ALA A 121 9.59 41.11 33.11
CA ALA A 121 10.29 42.36 32.82
C ALA A 121 10.45 42.63 31.31
N ASP A 122 10.41 41.56 30.47
CA ASP A 122 10.56 41.62 29.02
C ASP A 122 9.25 41.42 28.30
N ASP A 123 8.13 41.06 29.01
CA ASP A 123 6.83 40.74 28.44
C ASP A 123 5.68 41.34 29.28
N TRP A 124 5.64 42.64 29.39
CA TRP A 124 4.57 43.33 30.12
C TRP A 124 3.18 43.13 29.51
N LEU A 125 3.10 43.01 28.17
CA LEU A 125 1.86 42.70 27.49
C LEU A 125 1.44 41.23 27.71
N GLY A 126 2.36 40.33 28.05
CA GLY A 126 2.05 38.93 28.34
C GLY A 126 1.85 38.08 27.09
N LEU A 127 2.48 38.45 25.98
CA LEU A 127 2.38 37.67 24.70
C LEU A 127 3.02 36.30 24.79
N GLY A 128 4.10 36.14 25.58
CA GLY A 128 4.79 34.87 25.77
C GLY A 128 3.94 33.73 26.34
N ARG A 129 2.85 34.07 27.06
CA ARG A 129 1.92 33.03 27.60
C ARG A 129 1.08 32.34 26.52
N PHE A 130 0.90 32.95 25.35
CA PHE A 130 0.14 32.38 24.24
C PHE A 130 1.00 31.48 23.33
N LEU A 131 2.32 31.66 23.36
CA LEU A 131 3.25 30.93 22.48
C LEU A 131 3.29 29.42 22.80
N LEU A 132 3.37 29.09 24.09
CA LEU A 132 3.38 27.68 24.53
C LEU A 132 2.01 27.00 24.31
N GLY A 133 0.92 27.75 24.39
CA GLY A 133 -0.45 27.25 24.15
C GLY A 133 -0.77 26.96 22.69
N ARG A 134 0.10 27.34 21.74
CA ARG A 134 -0.09 27.08 20.31
C ARG A 134 0.30 25.66 19.87
N MET A 135 1.06 24.95 20.69
CA MET A 135 1.39 23.57 20.33
C MET A 135 0.10 22.75 20.09
N PRO A 136 0.02 22.04 18.96
CA PRO A 136 -1.15 21.22 18.66
C PRO A 136 -1.27 20.14 19.73
N GLY A 137 -2.05 20.44 20.76
CA GLY A 137 -2.34 19.52 21.86
C GLY A 137 -3.81 19.17 21.85
N ASP A 138 -4.13 17.90 21.73
CA ASP A 138 -5.38 17.38 22.27
C ASP A 138 -5.29 17.48 23.79
N ASN A 139 -6.40 17.60 24.50
CA ASN A 139 -6.45 17.65 25.99
C ASN A 139 -5.75 16.46 26.68
N ARG A 140 -5.27 15.48 25.91
CA ARG A 140 -4.59 14.27 26.36
C ARG A 140 -3.07 14.39 26.38
N LEU A 141 -2.49 15.32 25.64
CA LEU A 141 -1.05 15.55 25.60
C LEU A 141 -0.68 16.64 26.61
N ARG A 142 0.14 16.28 27.57
CA ARG A 142 0.68 17.19 28.57
C ARG A 142 2.17 17.41 28.37
N TRP A 143 2.56 18.60 28.56
CA TRP A 143 3.95 19.00 28.49
C TRP A 143 4.56 19.00 29.89
N ASP A 144 5.61 18.21 30.08
CA ASP A 144 6.44 18.28 31.28
C ASP A 144 7.61 19.25 31.03
N ALA A 145 7.47 20.50 31.51
CA ALA A 145 8.51 21.52 31.35
C ALA A 145 9.81 21.19 32.12
N SER A 146 9.74 20.33 33.15
CA SER A 146 10.90 19.98 33.97
C SER A 146 11.77 18.93 33.27
N ALA A 147 11.16 17.98 32.57
CA ALA A 147 11.85 16.95 31.80
C ALA A 147 12.04 17.32 30.30
N GLY A 148 11.35 18.36 29.82
CA GLY A 148 11.33 18.73 28.40
C GLY A 148 10.62 17.69 27.50
N THR A 149 9.78 16.83 28.08
CA THR A 149 9.14 15.70 27.40
C THR A 149 7.66 15.93 27.15
N LEU A 150 7.15 15.38 26.05
CA LEU A 150 5.71 15.30 25.78
C LEU A 150 5.18 14.02 26.40
N GLN A 151 4.11 14.13 27.19
CA GLN A 151 3.54 13.01 27.93
C GLN A 151 2.04 12.87 27.67
N SER A 152 1.53 11.66 27.77
CA SER A 152 0.11 11.35 27.82
C SER A 152 -0.17 10.34 28.92
N GLU A 153 -1.38 10.37 29.48
CA GLU A 153 -1.79 9.45 30.53
C GLU A 153 -2.90 8.53 30.02
N ASP A 154 -2.74 7.25 30.20
CA ASP A 154 -3.77 6.25 29.92
C ASP A 154 -3.61 5.02 30.80
N ALA A 155 -4.73 4.51 31.31
CA ALA A 155 -4.80 3.28 32.12
C ALA A 155 -3.80 3.24 33.33
N GLY A 156 -3.54 4.38 33.95
CA GLY A 156 -2.63 4.51 35.10
C GLY A 156 -1.15 4.48 34.73
N LEU A 157 -0.82 4.60 33.44
CA LEU A 157 0.53 4.74 32.93
C LEU A 157 0.75 6.15 32.37
N THR A 158 1.94 6.69 32.61
CA THR A 158 2.44 7.88 31.95
C THR A 158 3.27 7.46 30.75
N TRP A 159 2.90 7.93 29.58
CA TRP A 159 3.56 7.63 28.30
C TRP A 159 4.38 8.80 27.85
N VAL A 160 5.68 8.60 27.66
CA VAL A 160 6.61 9.60 27.10
C VAL A 160 6.76 9.38 25.61
N TRP A 161 6.66 10.46 24.84
CA TRP A 161 6.72 10.47 23.39
C TRP A 161 8.15 10.67 22.90
N VAL A 162 8.63 9.76 22.06
CA VAL A 162 9.86 9.88 21.30
C VAL A 162 9.50 9.93 19.84
N LEU A 163 9.85 11.03 19.17
CA LEU A 163 9.65 11.22 17.74
C LEU A 163 10.93 10.91 17.00
N ALA A 164 10.85 10.12 15.95
CA ALA A 164 12.00 9.78 15.15
C ALA A 164 11.71 9.94 13.65
N LYS A 165 12.73 10.34 12.90
CA LYS A 165 12.67 10.48 11.44
C LYS A 165 13.68 9.53 10.83
N LEU A 166 13.21 8.61 9.99
CA LEU A 166 14.05 7.65 9.27
C LEU A 166 14.97 8.33 8.24
N ASN A 167 16.14 7.76 8.05
CA ASN A 167 17.01 8.06 6.93
C ASN A 167 16.41 7.50 5.63
N GLY A 168 16.41 8.28 4.54
CA GLY A 168 15.91 7.85 3.24
C GLY A 168 14.40 8.00 3.07
N GLU A 169 13.85 7.38 2.03
CA GLU A 169 12.46 7.59 1.61
C GLU A 169 11.42 6.81 2.43
N GLY A 170 11.82 5.80 3.22
CA GLY A 170 10.95 5.06 4.15
C GLY A 170 9.78 4.26 3.54
N GLY A 171 9.64 4.24 2.21
CA GLY A 171 8.59 3.48 1.52
C GLY A 171 8.85 1.97 1.48
N ILE A 172 7.94 1.19 0.85
CA ILE A 172 8.03 -0.29 0.81
C ILE A 172 9.36 -0.77 0.22
N ALA A 173 9.88 -0.09 -0.82
CA ALA A 173 11.17 -0.39 -1.43
C ALA A 173 12.36 0.14 -0.59
N GLY A 174 12.15 1.19 0.19
CA GLY A 174 13.17 1.88 0.99
C GLY A 174 13.11 1.60 2.49
N ALA A 175 12.21 0.71 2.96
CA ALA A 175 12.18 0.34 4.38
C ALA A 175 13.51 -0.31 4.80
N PRO A 176 14.17 0.19 5.86
CA PRO A 176 15.44 -0.36 6.30
C PRO A 176 15.29 -1.83 6.71
N VAL A 177 16.20 -2.68 6.23
CA VAL A 177 16.18 -4.14 6.53
C VAL A 177 16.29 -4.39 8.05
N ASN A 178 17.04 -3.54 8.74
CA ASN A 178 17.32 -3.69 10.18
C ASN A 178 16.25 -3.03 11.08
N LEU A 179 15.13 -2.52 10.52
CA LEU A 179 14.11 -1.86 11.31
C LEU A 179 13.40 -2.83 12.26
N LEU A 180 12.96 -3.99 11.77
CA LEU A 180 12.27 -4.98 12.60
C LEU A 180 13.17 -5.55 13.72
N PRO A 181 14.43 -5.94 13.45
CA PRO A 181 15.37 -6.32 14.51
C PRO A 181 15.53 -5.25 15.57
N LEU A 182 15.67 -3.98 15.19
CA LEU A 182 15.78 -2.87 16.14
C LEU A 182 14.51 -2.73 17.01
N LEU A 183 13.32 -2.93 16.44
CA LEU A 183 12.08 -2.89 17.22
C LEU A 183 12.00 -4.04 18.21
N ASP A 184 12.47 -5.23 17.84
CA ASP A 184 12.52 -6.40 18.74
C ASP A 184 13.54 -6.18 19.86
N GLU A 185 14.72 -5.64 19.57
CA GLU A 185 15.71 -5.22 20.56
C GLU A 185 15.16 -4.14 21.48
N THR A 186 14.39 -3.18 20.95
CA THR A 186 13.72 -2.12 21.72
C THR A 186 12.72 -2.72 22.71
N ARG A 187 11.92 -3.70 22.31
CA ARG A 187 10.96 -4.40 23.17
C ARG A 187 11.70 -5.17 24.29
N ALA A 188 12.73 -5.94 23.92
CA ALA A 188 13.51 -6.71 24.88
C ALA A 188 14.20 -5.80 25.91
N ALA A 189 14.71 -4.63 25.47
CA ALA A 189 15.29 -3.66 26.38
C ALA A 189 14.24 -3.02 27.31
N ALA A 190 13.06 -2.71 26.79
CA ALA A 190 11.95 -2.18 27.57
C ALA A 190 11.49 -3.16 28.66
N ASP A 191 11.40 -4.45 28.33
CA ASP A 191 11.07 -5.50 29.29
C ASP A 191 12.12 -5.57 30.41
N GLY A 192 13.41 -5.43 30.06
CA GLY A 192 14.52 -5.35 31.03
C GLY A 192 14.45 -4.12 31.95
N LEU A 193 13.88 -3.01 31.49
CA LEU A 193 13.67 -1.77 32.25
C LEU A 193 12.33 -1.77 33.02
N GLY A 194 11.49 -2.79 32.84
CA GLY A 194 10.16 -2.87 33.46
C GLY A 194 9.17 -1.83 32.92
N VAL A 195 9.31 -1.40 31.66
CA VAL A 195 8.44 -0.41 31.00
C VAL A 195 7.72 -1.02 29.80
N LYS A 196 6.58 -0.45 29.43
CA LYS A 196 5.87 -0.82 28.22
C LYS A 196 6.26 0.08 27.05
N VAL A 197 6.30 -0.48 25.85
CA VAL A 197 6.56 0.30 24.63
C VAL A 197 5.47 0.09 23.60
N LEU A 198 5.12 1.17 22.89
CA LEU A 198 4.28 1.14 21.71
C LEU A 198 5.04 1.84 20.57
N THR A 199 4.99 1.23 19.40
CA THR A 199 5.66 1.79 18.22
C THR A 199 4.65 2.00 17.10
N ALA A 200 4.78 3.11 16.38
CA ALA A 200 3.93 3.43 15.25
C ALA A 200 4.71 4.16 14.15
N GLY A 201 4.37 3.87 12.90
CA GLY A 201 4.97 4.50 11.72
C GLY A 201 4.69 3.72 10.46
N GLY A 202 4.54 4.40 9.32
CA GLY A 202 4.28 3.75 8.03
C GLY A 202 5.38 2.80 7.59
N ALA A 203 6.64 3.07 7.98
CA ALA A 203 7.78 2.21 7.67
C ALA A 203 7.71 0.82 8.32
N ILE A 204 7.03 0.67 9.46
CA ILE A 204 6.85 -0.63 10.12
C ILE A 204 6.04 -1.56 9.22
N PHE A 205 4.92 -1.06 8.65
CA PHE A 205 4.11 -1.85 7.71
C PHE A 205 4.90 -2.25 6.46
N ALA A 206 5.73 -1.32 5.96
CA ALA A 206 6.57 -1.59 4.80
C ALA A 206 7.62 -2.68 5.11
N ALA A 207 8.24 -2.63 6.29
CA ALA A 207 9.22 -3.60 6.73
C ALA A 207 8.60 -4.98 7.00
N GLU A 208 7.44 -5.03 7.69
CA GLU A 208 6.69 -6.26 7.93
C GLU A 208 6.22 -6.90 6.61
N GLY A 209 5.61 -6.11 5.73
CA GLY A 209 5.15 -6.61 4.43
C GLY A 209 6.28 -7.16 3.57
N ARG A 210 7.46 -6.53 3.60
CA ARG A 210 8.64 -7.01 2.91
C ARG A 210 9.16 -8.32 3.52
N ALA A 211 9.36 -8.37 4.83
CA ALA A 211 9.84 -9.56 5.53
C ALA A 211 8.92 -10.76 5.32
N GLN A 212 7.60 -10.53 5.43
CA GLN A 212 6.58 -11.54 5.17
C GLN A 212 6.60 -12.02 3.72
N GLY A 213 6.66 -11.09 2.75
CA GLY A 213 6.73 -11.43 1.33
C GLY A 213 7.99 -12.23 0.97
N GLU A 214 9.15 -11.88 1.52
CA GLU A 214 10.39 -12.64 1.32
C GLU A 214 10.30 -14.05 1.93
N LEU A 215 9.76 -14.18 3.14
CA LEU A 215 9.55 -15.46 3.81
C LEU A 215 8.59 -16.35 3.01
N GLU A 216 7.42 -15.80 2.63
CA GLU A 216 6.41 -16.50 1.85
C GLU A 216 6.96 -16.95 0.49
N SER A 217 7.67 -16.06 -0.22
CA SER A 217 8.27 -16.39 -1.50
C SER A 217 9.25 -17.56 -1.39
N ARG A 218 10.13 -17.56 -0.40
CA ARG A 218 11.09 -18.66 -0.17
C ARG A 218 10.39 -19.96 0.19
N TRP A 219 9.46 -19.92 1.13
CA TRP A 219 8.76 -21.10 1.62
C TRP A 219 7.85 -21.70 0.54
N MET A 220 7.01 -20.87 -0.10
CA MET A 220 6.07 -21.33 -1.12
C MET A 220 6.77 -21.88 -2.35
N SER A 221 7.86 -21.23 -2.81
CA SER A 221 8.66 -21.73 -3.91
C SER A 221 9.33 -23.06 -3.56
N GLY A 222 9.96 -23.15 -2.39
CA GLY A 222 10.64 -24.36 -1.94
C GLY A 222 9.69 -25.56 -1.80
N VAL A 223 8.57 -25.35 -1.09
CA VAL A 223 7.54 -26.39 -0.89
C VAL A 223 6.85 -26.74 -2.22
N GLY A 224 6.55 -25.75 -3.06
CA GLY A 224 5.93 -25.98 -4.37
C GLY A 224 6.81 -26.83 -5.29
N ILE A 225 8.09 -26.52 -5.39
CA ILE A 225 9.06 -27.32 -6.15
C ILE A 225 9.18 -28.73 -5.55
N ALA A 226 9.31 -28.82 -4.21
CA ALA A 226 9.45 -30.12 -3.54
C ALA A 226 8.21 -31.01 -3.74
N LEU A 227 7.00 -30.47 -3.60
CA LEU A 227 5.74 -31.21 -3.83
C LEU A 227 5.59 -31.62 -5.29
N THR A 228 5.89 -30.71 -6.23
CA THR A 228 5.86 -31.02 -7.67
C THR A 228 6.85 -32.13 -8.02
N LEU A 229 8.09 -32.05 -7.55
CA LEU A 229 9.09 -33.08 -7.78
C LEU A 229 8.72 -34.40 -7.11
N THR A 230 8.18 -34.36 -5.90
CA THR A 230 7.70 -35.55 -5.18
C THR A 230 6.58 -36.22 -5.96
N LEU A 231 5.59 -35.46 -6.43
CA LEU A 231 4.51 -35.96 -7.27
C LEU A 231 5.08 -36.68 -8.51
N LEU A 232 6.02 -36.02 -9.20
CA LEU A 232 6.63 -36.57 -10.41
C LEU A 232 7.51 -37.81 -10.13
N LEU A 233 8.28 -37.77 -9.03
CA LEU A 233 9.08 -38.93 -8.63
C LEU A 233 8.20 -40.13 -8.27
N VAL A 234 7.07 -39.91 -7.59
CA VAL A 234 6.11 -40.98 -7.26
C VAL A 234 5.44 -41.53 -8.51
N ILE A 235 5.09 -40.68 -9.46
CA ILE A 235 4.40 -41.08 -10.70
C ILE A 235 5.36 -41.69 -11.70
N VAL A 236 6.49 -41.07 -12.00
CA VAL A 236 7.45 -41.50 -13.01
C VAL A 236 8.45 -42.52 -12.44
N ARG A 237 8.74 -42.48 -11.14
CA ARG A 237 9.75 -43.32 -10.43
C ARG A 237 11.12 -43.34 -11.08
N SER A 238 11.59 -42.23 -11.57
CA SER A 238 12.90 -42.07 -12.16
C SER A 238 13.53 -40.76 -11.68
N LEU A 239 14.76 -40.80 -11.21
CA LEU A 239 15.54 -39.64 -10.84
C LEU A 239 15.76 -38.67 -12.02
N ARG A 240 15.59 -39.16 -13.29
CA ARG A 240 15.67 -38.30 -14.46
C ARG A 240 14.64 -37.16 -14.47
N VAL A 241 13.57 -37.30 -13.71
CA VAL A 241 12.60 -36.20 -13.49
C VAL A 241 13.26 -34.92 -12.93
N LEU A 242 14.37 -35.08 -12.19
CA LEU A 242 15.12 -33.92 -11.67
C LEU A 242 15.70 -33.02 -12.77
N PHE A 243 15.89 -33.56 -14.00
CA PHE A 243 16.31 -32.74 -15.14
C PHE A 243 15.29 -31.67 -15.54
N ILE A 244 14.02 -31.73 -15.05
CA ILE A 244 13.04 -30.71 -15.25
C ILE A 244 13.42 -29.40 -14.50
N LEU A 245 14.23 -29.47 -13.45
CA LEU A 245 14.74 -28.31 -12.74
C LEU A 245 15.58 -27.38 -13.63
N LEU A 246 16.27 -27.92 -14.64
CA LEU A 246 17.12 -27.11 -15.52
C LEU A 246 16.28 -26.15 -16.39
N PRO A 247 15.26 -26.59 -17.15
CA PRO A 247 14.35 -25.68 -17.85
C PRO A 247 13.68 -24.65 -16.94
N LEU A 248 13.26 -25.06 -15.75
CA LEU A 248 12.71 -24.15 -14.75
C LEU A 248 13.71 -23.05 -14.36
N GLY A 249 14.96 -23.45 -14.07
CA GLY A 249 16.03 -22.51 -13.72
C GLY A 249 16.33 -21.53 -14.86
N VAL A 250 16.42 -22.03 -16.10
CA VAL A 250 16.64 -21.20 -17.29
C VAL A 250 15.49 -20.19 -17.47
N GLY A 251 14.24 -20.65 -17.36
CA GLY A 251 13.07 -19.76 -17.45
C GLY A 251 13.10 -18.67 -16.38
N PHE A 252 13.29 -19.05 -15.12
CA PHE A 252 13.33 -18.11 -14.02
C PHE A 252 14.45 -17.07 -14.17
N LEU A 253 15.66 -17.50 -14.55
CA LEU A 253 16.80 -16.61 -14.78
C LEU A 253 16.56 -15.65 -15.95
N LEU A 254 15.95 -16.11 -17.05
CA LEU A 254 15.60 -15.24 -18.18
C LEU A 254 14.54 -14.22 -17.80
N GLY A 255 13.52 -14.61 -17.04
CA GLY A 255 12.51 -13.70 -16.52
C GLY A 255 13.12 -12.63 -15.61
N LEU A 256 13.97 -13.06 -14.67
CA LEU A 256 14.66 -12.15 -13.74
C LEU A 256 15.61 -11.19 -14.49
N ALA A 257 16.44 -11.72 -15.37
CA ALA A 257 17.37 -10.91 -16.16
C ALA A 257 16.63 -9.89 -17.03
N GLY A 258 15.53 -10.28 -17.67
CA GLY A 258 14.70 -9.36 -18.46
C GLY A 258 14.12 -8.22 -17.64
N CYS A 259 13.60 -8.51 -16.45
CA CYS A 259 13.08 -7.48 -15.55
C CYS A 259 14.19 -6.53 -15.08
N VAL A 260 15.35 -7.04 -14.67
CA VAL A 260 16.49 -6.20 -14.25
C VAL A 260 16.99 -5.32 -15.40
N LEU A 261 17.05 -5.85 -16.62
CA LEU A 261 17.52 -5.11 -17.80
C LEU A 261 16.55 -3.98 -18.20
N VAL A 262 15.23 -4.20 -18.07
CA VAL A 262 14.22 -3.25 -18.54
C VAL A 262 13.83 -2.25 -17.44
N PHE A 263 13.65 -2.71 -16.21
CA PHE A 263 13.14 -1.88 -15.10
C PHE A 263 14.21 -1.51 -14.07
N GLY A 264 15.41 -2.08 -14.15
CA GLY A 264 16.51 -1.84 -13.20
C GLY A 264 16.32 -2.47 -11.82
N GLN A 265 15.11 -2.90 -11.50
CA GLN A 265 14.71 -3.50 -10.22
C GLN A 265 13.60 -4.53 -10.42
N VAL A 266 13.35 -5.35 -9.42
CA VAL A 266 12.25 -6.32 -9.43
C VAL A 266 11.43 -6.16 -8.15
N HIS A 267 10.14 -5.96 -8.29
CA HIS A 267 9.23 -5.81 -7.16
C HIS A 267 9.00 -7.16 -6.46
N VAL A 268 8.88 -7.15 -5.13
CA VAL A 268 8.66 -8.39 -4.34
C VAL A 268 7.40 -9.13 -4.79
N LEU A 269 6.31 -8.43 -5.11
CA LEU A 269 5.09 -9.04 -5.65
C LEU A 269 5.32 -9.75 -6.98
N THR A 270 6.16 -9.22 -7.85
CA THR A 270 6.55 -9.87 -9.12
C THR A 270 7.29 -11.18 -8.85
N LEU A 271 8.15 -11.23 -7.82
CA LEU A 271 8.83 -12.47 -7.42
C LEU A 271 7.86 -13.49 -6.82
N VAL A 272 6.92 -13.05 -5.98
CA VAL A 272 5.90 -13.92 -5.37
C VAL A 272 5.01 -14.53 -6.45
N VAL A 273 4.46 -13.73 -7.36
CA VAL A 273 3.65 -14.21 -8.49
C VAL A 273 4.51 -15.03 -9.45
N GLY A 274 5.73 -14.57 -9.75
CA GLY A 274 6.69 -15.27 -10.61
C GLY A 274 7.07 -16.66 -10.09
N SER A 275 7.21 -16.82 -8.78
CA SER A 275 7.50 -18.13 -8.18
C SER A 275 6.39 -19.15 -8.39
N SER A 276 5.14 -18.71 -8.51
CA SER A 276 4.00 -19.59 -8.77
C SER A 276 3.92 -20.07 -10.23
N LEU A 277 4.58 -19.35 -11.15
CA LEU A 277 4.67 -19.78 -12.56
C LEU A 277 5.44 -21.08 -12.77
N VAL A 278 6.14 -21.58 -11.76
CA VAL A 278 6.78 -22.91 -11.79
C VAL A 278 5.79 -23.98 -12.25
N GLY A 279 4.53 -23.93 -11.78
CA GLY A 279 3.49 -24.85 -12.22
C GLY A 279 3.24 -24.80 -13.73
N VAL A 280 3.14 -23.58 -14.29
CA VAL A 280 2.88 -23.40 -15.75
C VAL A 280 4.10 -23.71 -16.60
N MET A 281 5.32 -23.42 -16.11
CA MET A 281 6.57 -23.74 -16.81
C MET A 281 6.80 -25.26 -16.94
N VAL A 282 6.19 -26.06 -16.07
CA VAL A 282 6.27 -27.54 -16.07
C VAL A 282 5.25 -28.16 -17.03
N ASP A 283 4.28 -27.42 -17.56
CA ASP A 283 3.19 -27.98 -18.40
C ASP A 283 3.71 -28.71 -19.64
N LEU A 284 4.67 -28.13 -20.39
CA LEU A 284 5.29 -28.83 -21.55
C LEU A 284 5.95 -30.15 -21.14
N PRO A 285 6.82 -30.22 -20.12
CA PRO A 285 7.32 -31.48 -19.59
C PRO A 285 6.23 -32.50 -19.24
N MET A 286 5.12 -32.04 -18.65
CA MET A 286 4.02 -32.96 -18.25
C MET A 286 3.31 -33.56 -19.45
N HIS A 287 2.94 -32.75 -20.44
CA HIS A 287 2.32 -33.23 -21.66
C HIS A 287 3.27 -34.18 -22.46
N TRP A 288 4.56 -33.93 -22.41
CA TRP A 288 5.56 -34.75 -23.05
C TRP A 288 5.82 -36.10 -22.33
N LEU A 289 5.80 -36.09 -20.96
CA LEU A 289 6.05 -37.31 -20.16
C LEU A 289 4.79 -38.19 -20.01
N ALA A 290 3.58 -37.60 -20.09
CA ALA A 290 2.34 -38.35 -19.84
C ALA A 290 2.18 -39.63 -20.68
N PRO A 291 2.50 -39.66 -21.99
CA PRO A 291 2.44 -40.90 -22.77
C PRO A 291 3.36 -42.00 -22.23
N ALA A 292 4.51 -41.66 -21.63
CA ALA A 292 5.43 -42.63 -21.04
C ALA A 292 4.82 -43.42 -19.87
N LEU A 293 3.75 -42.93 -19.24
CA LEU A 293 3.07 -43.65 -18.16
C LEU A 293 2.17 -44.80 -18.66
N LEU A 294 1.77 -44.73 -19.93
CA LEU A 294 0.77 -45.62 -20.53
C LEU A 294 1.36 -46.50 -21.65
N GLN A 295 2.43 -46.05 -22.30
CA GLN A 295 3.06 -46.74 -23.43
C GLN A 295 4.32 -47.51 -22.99
N THR A 296 4.56 -48.69 -23.58
CA THR A 296 5.76 -49.49 -23.36
C THR A 296 6.92 -49.05 -24.26
N GLU A 297 6.63 -48.52 -25.46
CA GLU A 297 7.59 -48.04 -26.44
C GLU A 297 7.53 -46.52 -26.60
N TRP A 298 7.84 -45.81 -25.54
CA TRP A 298 7.92 -44.35 -25.58
C TRP A 298 9.28 -43.90 -26.08
N ARG A 299 9.31 -42.93 -27.01
CA ARG A 299 10.55 -42.36 -27.59
C ARG A 299 10.61 -40.86 -27.35
N PRO A 300 11.68 -40.34 -26.72
CA PRO A 300 11.76 -38.93 -26.30
C PRO A 300 11.57 -37.94 -27.45
N TRP A 301 12.41 -37.99 -28.48
CA TRP A 301 12.37 -37.03 -29.59
C TRP A 301 11.12 -37.11 -30.47
N PRO A 302 10.62 -38.26 -30.90
CA PRO A 302 9.36 -38.34 -31.63
C PRO A 302 8.15 -37.78 -30.84
N THR A 303 8.13 -38.05 -29.53
CA THR A 303 7.06 -37.51 -28.66
C THR A 303 7.17 -36.00 -28.55
N MET A 304 8.36 -35.42 -28.39
CA MET A 304 8.55 -33.97 -28.33
C MET A 304 8.09 -33.30 -29.64
N ARG A 305 8.50 -33.82 -30.79
CA ARG A 305 8.08 -33.32 -32.10
C ARG A 305 6.57 -33.40 -32.32
N ARG A 306 5.87 -34.35 -31.67
CA ARG A 306 4.41 -34.48 -31.74
C ARG A 306 3.69 -33.47 -30.86
N VAL A 307 4.21 -33.17 -29.64
CA VAL A 307 3.59 -32.27 -28.68
C VAL A 307 3.87 -30.82 -29.02
N LEU A 308 5.06 -30.50 -29.52
CA LEU A 308 5.56 -29.15 -29.73
C LEU A 308 4.64 -28.25 -30.59
N PRO A 309 4.02 -28.70 -31.72
CA PRO A 309 3.18 -27.81 -32.52
C PRO A 309 1.90 -27.36 -31.78
N SER A 310 1.21 -28.28 -31.10
CA SER A 310 0.01 -27.92 -30.32
C SER A 310 0.38 -27.04 -29.12
N PHE A 311 1.49 -27.32 -28.47
CA PHE A 311 1.99 -26.57 -27.34
C PHE A 311 2.53 -25.19 -27.76
N GLY A 312 3.13 -25.06 -28.94
CA GLY A 312 3.58 -23.78 -29.48
C GLY A 312 2.44 -22.79 -29.71
N VAL A 313 1.29 -23.24 -30.20
CA VAL A 313 0.08 -22.42 -30.30
C VAL A 313 -0.39 -21.97 -28.92
N SER A 314 -0.38 -22.88 -27.99
CA SER A 314 -0.77 -22.66 -26.60
C SER A 314 0.13 -21.59 -25.95
N ILE A 315 1.45 -21.76 -26.02
CA ILE A 315 2.41 -20.76 -25.52
C ILE A 315 2.16 -19.38 -26.15
N ALA A 316 1.95 -19.32 -27.47
CA ALA A 316 1.72 -18.05 -28.16
C ALA A 316 0.49 -17.31 -27.60
N ILE A 317 -0.60 -18.02 -27.31
CA ILE A 317 -1.81 -17.44 -26.71
C ILE A 317 -1.55 -17.00 -25.27
N THR A 318 -0.86 -17.81 -24.48
CA THR A 318 -0.52 -17.50 -23.09
C THR A 318 0.43 -16.30 -22.99
N VAL A 319 1.46 -16.25 -23.85
CA VAL A 319 2.36 -15.10 -23.97
C VAL A 319 1.61 -13.84 -24.40
N ALA A 320 0.71 -13.93 -25.38
CA ALA A 320 -0.14 -12.80 -25.77
C ALA A 320 -1.01 -12.30 -24.61
N GLY A 321 -1.53 -13.21 -23.77
CA GLY A 321 -2.27 -12.86 -22.55
C GLY A 321 -1.42 -12.12 -21.53
N TYR A 322 -0.16 -12.55 -21.29
CA TYR A 322 0.76 -11.85 -20.41
C TYR A 322 1.18 -10.48 -21.00
N LEU A 323 1.47 -10.41 -22.29
CA LEU A 323 1.83 -9.13 -22.94
C LEU A 323 0.67 -8.13 -22.88
N ALA A 324 -0.59 -8.59 -23.01
CA ALA A 324 -1.75 -7.74 -22.81
C ALA A 324 -1.81 -7.18 -21.38
N LEU A 325 -1.40 -7.95 -20.37
CA LEU A 325 -1.28 -7.47 -19.01
C LEU A 325 -0.21 -6.36 -18.87
N GLY A 326 0.84 -6.42 -19.67
CA GLY A 326 1.90 -5.40 -19.71
C GLY A 326 1.44 -4.02 -20.21
N VAL A 327 0.26 -3.92 -20.84
CA VAL A 327 -0.35 -2.64 -21.25
C VAL A 327 -1.07 -1.96 -20.07
N ALA A 328 -1.34 -2.69 -18.98
CA ALA A 328 -1.98 -2.10 -17.80
C ALA A 328 -1.11 -0.97 -17.21
N PRO A 329 -1.73 0.11 -16.70
CA PRO A 329 -1.01 1.28 -16.20
C PRO A 329 -0.33 1.09 -14.82
N LEU A 330 -0.11 -0.15 -14.40
CA LEU A 330 0.52 -0.49 -13.12
C LEU A 330 1.90 -1.12 -13.35
N PRO A 331 3.00 -0.49 -12.87
CA PRO A 331 4.36 -0.99 -13.07
C PRO A 331 4.58 -2.44 -12.63
N VAL A 332 4.01 -2.84 -11.50
CA VAL A 332 4.09 -4.23 -11.00
C VAL A 332 3.50 -5.24 -11.99
N LEU A 333 2.45 -4.86 -12.72
CA LEU A 333 1.84 -5.73 -13.73
C LEU A 333 2.69 -5.82 -14.98
N GLN A 334 3.31 -4.71 -15.38
CA GLN A 334 4.24 -4.67 -16.50
C GLN A 334 5.48 -5.53 -16.23
N GLU A 335 6.04 -5.43 -15.01
CA GLU A 335 7.11 -6.31 -14.55
C GLU A 335 6.70 -7.78 -14.57
N THR A 336 5.52 -8.09 -14.00
CA THR A 336 4.99 -9.46 -13.96
C THR A 336 4.73 -10.00 -15.36
N ALA A 337 4.22 -9.19 -16.28
CA ALA A 337 3.98 -9.57 -17.67
C ALA A 337 5.29 -9.92 -18.40
N LEU A 338 6.32 -9.07 -18.25
CA LEU A 338 7.63 -9.30 -18.86
C LEU A 338 8.30 -10.54 -18.26
N PHE A 339 8.33 -10.63 -16.93
CA PHE A 339 8.88 -11.78 -16.22
C PHE A 339 8.23 -13.08 -16.70
N SER A 340 6.90 -13.13 -16.69
CA SER A 340 6.13 -14.33 -17.04
C SER A 340 6.35 -14.75 -18.50
N THR A 341 6.37 -13.77 -19.40
CA THR A 341 6.63 -14.01 -20.84
C THR A 341 8.00 -14.62 -21.07
N LEU A 342 9.04 -14.01 -20.54
CA LEU A 342 10.42 -14.49 -20.72
C LEU A 342 10.66 -15.81 -20.00
N ALA A 343 10.11 -15.98 -18.79
CA ALA A 343 10.22 -17.21 -18.04
C ALA A 343 9.55 -18.39 -18.77
N LEU A 344 8.34 -18.20 -19.28
CA LEU A 344 7.61 -19.24 -20.02
C LEU A 344 8.30 -19.59 -21.34
N CYS A 345 8.72 -18.61 -22.13
CA CYS A 345 9.46 -18.83 -23.37
C CYS A 345 10.79 -19.57 -23.12
N GLY A 346 11.55 -19.12 -22.11
CA GLY A 346 12.83 -19.71 -21.75
C GLY A 346 12.70 -21.16 -21.27
N ALA A 347 11.76 -21.41 -20.35
CA ALA A 347 11.50 -22.76 -19.83
C ALA A 347 11.03 -23.71 -20.94
N SER A 348 10.17 -23.24 -21.84
CA SER A 348 9.64 -24.05 -22.95
C SER A 348 10.73 -24.38 -23.98
N ALA A 349 11.54 -23.39 -24.36
CA ALA A 349 12.68 -23.63 -25.28
C ALA A 349 13.69 -24.58 -24.66
N ALA A 350 14.07 -24.37 -23.39
CA ALA A 350 14.99 -25.27 -22.69
C ALA A 350 14.42 -26.68 -22.54
N SER A 351 13.11 -26.82 -22.27
CA SER A 351 12.44 -28.13 -22.21
C SER A 351 12.48 -28.85 -23.54
N ALA A 352 12.17 -28.14 -24.63
CA ALA A 352 12.15 -28.73 -25.97
C ALA A 352 13.54 -29.23 -26.42
N LEU A 353 14.61 -28.53 -26.07
CA LEU A 353 15.97 -28.82 -26.46
C LEU A 353 16.65 -29.84 -25.54
N TRP A 354 16.43 -29.73 -24.24
CA TRP A 354 17.23 -30.47 -23.25
C TRP A 354 16.57 -31.76 -22.75
N LEU A 355 15.27 -31.76 -22.50
CA LEU A 355 14.62 -32.94 -21.91
C LEU A 355 14.67 -34.17 -22.77
N PRO A 356 14.46 -34.13 -24.12
CA PRO A 356 14.57 -35.35 -24.94
C PRO A 356 15.94 -36.01 -24.85
N ALA A 357 17.02 -35.22 -24.83
CA ALA A 357 18.39 -35.74 -24.70
C ALA A 357 18.63 -36.37 -23.31
N SER A 358 18.10 -35.75 -22.24
CA SER A 358 18.25 -36.22 -20.86
C SER A 358 17.53 -37.55 -20.59
N PHE A 359 16.54 -37.91 -21.41
CA PHE A 359 15.77 -39.15 -21.29
C PHE A 359 16.13 -40.18 -22.34
N GLU A 360 17.17 -39.95 -23.17
CA GLU A 360 17.66 -40.97 -24.11
C GLU A 360 18.04 -42.26 -23.38
N GLY A 361 17.64 -43.39 -23.95
CA GLY A 361 17.86 -44.70 -23.37
C GLY A 361 17.03 -45.06 -22.14
N TRP A 362 16.15 -44.14 -21.66
CA TRP A 362 15.24 -44.47 -20.58
C TRP A 362 14.05 -45.30 -21.11
N LYS A 363 13.78 -46.40 -20.41
CA LYS A 363 12.62 -47.28 -20.71
C LYS A 363 11.56 -47.07 -19.65
N PRO A 364 10.39 -46.53 -20.03
CA PRO A 364 9.31 -46.36 -19.07
C PRO A 364 8.71 -47.71 -18.63
N VAL A 365 8.28 -47.79 -17.39
CA VAL A 365 7.55 -48.94 -16.87
C VAL A 365 6.07 -48.56 -16.77
N PRO A 366 5.20 -49.08 -17.65
CA PRO A 366 3.76 -48.77 -17.59
C PRO A 366 3.14 -49.17 -16.26
N ARG A 367 2.17 -48.38 -15.82
CA ARG A 367 1.53 -48.52 -14.49
C ARG A 367 0.05 -48.80 -14.63
N PRO A 368 -0.36 -50.06 -14.56
CA PRO A 368 -1.77 -50.42 -14.71
C PRO A 368 -2.66 -49.83 -13.58
N GLN A 369 -2.11 -49.57 -12.40
CA GLN A 369 -2.87 -48.94 -11.28
C GLN A 369 -3.15 -47.45 -11.56
N VAL A 370 -2.13 -46.71 -11.99
CA VAL A 370 -2.28 -45.29 -12.36
C VAL A 370 -3.20 -45.15 -13.57
N ALA A 371 -3.02 -45.97 -14.59
CA ALA A 371 -3.88 -46.02 -15.76
C ALA A 371 -5.37 -46.29 -15.40
N ARG A 372 -5.62 -47.28 -14.51
CA ARG A 372 -6.98 -47.58 -14.02
C ARG A 372 -7.58 -46.40 -13.21
N ALA A 373 -6.81 -45.78 -12.32
CA ALA A 373 -7.26 -44.61 -11.54
C ALA A 373 -7.62 -43.44 -12.46
N MET A 374 -6.77 -43.13 -13.44
CA MET A 374 -7.02 -42.09 -14.45
C MET A 374 -8.27 -42.39 -15.29
N ALA A 375 -8.40 -43.64 -15.78
CA ALA A 375 -9.57 -44.06 -16.55
C ALA A 375 -10.86 -44.03 -15.73
N THR A 376 -10.81 -44.32 -14.43
CA THR A 376 -11.95 -44.24 -13.53
C THR A 376 -12.36 -42.79 -13.30
N LEU A 377 -11.38 -41.91 -13.06
CA LEU A 377 -11.61 -40.47 -12.90
C LEU A 377 -12.20 -39.85 -14.17
N GLN A 378 -11.64 -40.18 -15.34
CA GLN A 378 -12.14 -39.73 -16.63
C GLN A 378 -13.57 -40.16 -16.88
N ARG A 379 -13.88 -41.43 -16.59
CA ARG A 379 -15.26 -41.96 -16.70
C ARG A 379 -16.24 -41.27 -15.76
N ALA A 380 -15.82 -41.01 -14.52
CA ALA A 380 -16.63 -40.27 -13.56
C ALA A 380 -16.96 -38.85 -14.04
N MET A 381 -15.94 -38.14 -14.57
CA MET A 381 -16.16 -36.80 -15.14
C MET A 381 -17.06 -36.80 -16.38
N LEU A 382 -16.90 -37.77 -17.29
CA LEU A 382 -17.77 -37.91 -18.45
C LEU A 382 -19.19 -38.33 -18.06
N GLY A 383 -19.34 -39.14 -17.01
CA GLY A 383 -20.64 -39.55 -16.47
C GLY A 383 -21.46 -38.42 -15.90
N LEU A 384 -20.85 -37.40 -15.33
CA LEU A 384 -21.52 -36.19 -14.87
C LEU A 384 -22.14 -35.41 -16.03
N ARG A 385 -21.42 -35.28 -17.15
CA ARG A 385 -21.93 -34.57 -18.35
C ARG A 385 -23.22 -35.18 -18.91
N SER A 386 -23.40 -36.48 -18.83
CA SER A 386 -24.55 -37.19 -19.44
C SER A 386 -25.87 -37.01 -18.69
N LYS A 387 -25.82 -36.42 -17.46
CA LYS A 387 -27.02 -36.28 -16.61
C LYS A 387 -27.67 -34.90 -16.79
N PRO A 388 -28.90 -34.78 -17.32
CA PRO A 388 -29.52 -33.48 -17.60
C PRO A 388 -29.77 -32.65 -16.32
N TRP A 389 -30.08 -33.28 -15.20
CA TRP A 389 -30.29 -32.59 -13.92
C TRP A 389 -29.01 -31.86 -13.45
N PHE A 390 -27.85 -32.42 -13.78
CA PHE A 390 -26.55 -31.80 -13.43
C PHE A 390 -26.41 -30.38 -14.01
N TRP A 391 -26.81 -30.18 -15.28
CA TRP A 391 -26.74 -28.89 -15.94
C TRP A 391 -27.69 -27.86 -15.33
N GLY A 392 -28.89 -28.29 -14.90
CA GLY A 392 -29.84 -27.42 -14.20
C GLY A 392 -29.30 -26.95 -12.86
N VAL A 393 -28.78 -27.88 -12.05
CA VAL A 393 -28.14 -27.54 -10.76
C VAL A 393 -26.89 -26.69 -10.96
N ALA A 394 -26.03 -27.05 -11.90
CA ALA A 394 -24.81 -26.30 -12.18
C ALA A 394 -25.12 -24.86 -12.61
N LEU A 395 -26.12 -24.67 -13.49
CA LEU A 395 -26.55 -23.33 -13.90
C LEU A 395 -27.06 -22.51 -12.70
N LEU A 396 -27.92 -23.12 -11.86
CA LEU A 396 -28.47 -22.46 -10.67
C LEU A 396 -27.35 -22.05 -9.68
N VAL A 397 -26.39 -22.95 -9.44
CA VAL A 397 -25.23 -22.67 -8.57
C VAL A 397 -24.35 -21.55 -9.16
N VAL A 398 -24.09 -21.59 -10.48
CA VAL A 398 -23.29 -20.57 -11.14
C VAL A 398 -24.01 -19.22 -11.11
N VAL A 399 -25.28 -19.15 -11.47
CA VAL A 399 -26.03 -17.88 -11.48
C VAL A 399 -26.13 -17.28 -10.08
N SER A 400 -26.52 -18.11 -9.09
CA SER A 400 -26.66 -17.64 -7.70
C SER A 400 -25.30 -17.24 -7.08
N GLY A 401 -24.22 -17.94 -7.41
CA GLY A 401 -22.87 -17.60 -6.95
C GLY A 401 -22.35 -16.31 -7.59
N CYS A 402 -22.55 -16.13 -8.91
CA CYS A 402 -22.20 -14.88 -9.59
C CYS A 402 -23.00 -13.69 -9.05
N TRP A 403 -24.27 -13.87 -8.68
CA TRP A 403 -25.05 -12.80 -8.04
C TRP A 403 -24.50 -12.42 -6.66
N ARG A 404 -24.00 -13.39 -5.91
CA ARG A 404 -23.41 -13.16 -4.57
C ARG A 404 -21.98 -12.62 -4.64
N ALA A 405 -21.35 -12.62 -5.82
CA ALA A 405 -19.99 -12.18 -5.99
C ALA A 405 -19.84 -10.68 -5.66
N ASP A 406 -18.97 -10.38 -4.72
CA ASP A 406 -18.68 -9.03 -4.27
C ASP A 406 -17.47 -8.48 -5.01
N TRP A 407 -17.68 -7.41 -5.80
CA TRP A 407 -16.68 -6.78 -6.65
C TRP A 407 -16.12 -5.54 -5.97
N ARG A 408 -15.16 -5.72 -5.05
CA ARG A 408 -14.54 -4.61 -4.32
C ARG A 408 -13.03 -4.67 -4.40
N ASP A 409 -12.43 -3.48 -4.57
CA ASP A 409 -11.00 -3.27 -4.44
C ASP A 409 -10.76 -2.39 -3.21
N ASP A 410 -9.91 -2.83 -2.29
CA ASP A 410 -9.47 -2.08 -1.13
C ASP A 410 -7.95 -2.16 -1.04
N ILE A 411 -7.29 -1.01 -0.91
CA ILE A 411 -5.85 -0.91 -0.76
C ILE A 411 -5.34 -1.71 0.45
N ARG A 412 -6.18 -1.91 1.47
CA ARG A 412 -5.86 -2.72 2.65
C ARG A 412 -5.59 -4.19 2.31
N GLN A 413 -6.09 -4.67 1.17
CA GLN A 413 -5.82 -6.03 0.69
C GLN A 413 -4.39 -6.22 0.16
N TRP A 414 -3.65 -5.12 -0.05
CA TRP A 414 -2.31 -5.15 -0.62
C TRP A 414 -1.20 -5.28 0.41
N VAL A 415 -1.51 -5.05 1.68
CA VAL A 415 -0.54 -5.06 2.76
C VAL A 415 -0.95 -6.10 3.79
N SER A 416 -0.05 -7.03 4.05
CA SER A 416 -0.15 -7.91 5.21
C SER A 416 0.22 -7.10 6.44
N THR A 417 -0.74 -6.88 7.33
CA THR A 417 -0.52 -6.14 8.57
C THR A 417 -0.66 -7.09 9.75
N SER A 418 0.33 -7.11 10.62
CA SER A 418 0.23 -7.84 11.88
C SER A 418 -0.89 -7.23 12.75
N PRO A 419 -1.79 -8.04 13.32
CA PRO A 419 -2.81 -7.55 14.26
C PRO A 419 -2.19 -6.75 15.42
N THR A 420 -1.04 -7.16 15.91
CA THR A 420 -0.32 -6.49 17.01
C THR A 420 0.16 -5.09 16.60
N THR A 421 0.67 -4.91 15.38
CA THR A 421 1.08 -3.61 14.87
C THR A 421 -0.10 -2.68 14.68
N LEU A 422 -1.23 -3.21 14.19
CA LEU A 422 -2.46 -2.43 14.07
C LEU A 422 -3.01 -1.98 15.44
N GLU A 423 -3.01 -2.87 16.44
CA GLU A 423 -3.40 -2.54 17.80
C GLU A 423 -2.50 -1.47 18.43
N GLN A 424 -1.18 -1.58 18.25
CA GLN A 424 -0.22 -0.57 18.72
C GLN A 424 -0.46 0.79 18.07
N MET A 425 -0.67 0.82 16.75
CA MET A 425 -1.00 2.08 16.07
C MET A 425 -2.30 2.70 16.57
N GLN A 426 -3.33 1.89 16.78
CA GLN A 426 -4.60 2.38 17.34
C GLN A 426 -4.40 2.91 18.77
N ALA A 427 -3.58 2.24 19.58
CA ALA A 427 -3.24 2.70 20.92
C ALA A 427 -2.49 4.04 20.88
N VAL A 428 -1.47 4.17 20.02
CA VAL A 428 -0.74 5.44 19.80
C VAL A 428 -1.69 6.53 19.32
N GLY A 429 -2.60 6.22 18.40
CA GLY A 429 -3.61 7.17 17.92
C GLY A 429 -4.56 7.65 19.04
N ARG A 430 -4.98 6.75 19.95
CA ARG A 430 -5.81 7.14 21.11
C ARG A 430 -5.06 8.03 22.09
N LEU A 431 -3.76 7.79 22.30
CA LEU A 431 -2.91 8.53 23.23
C LEU A 431 -2.53 9.92 22.69
N GLY A 432 -2.31 10.06 21.39
CA GLY A 432 -1.80 11.28 20.75
C GLY A 432 -2.79 12.10 19.96
N GLY A 433 -4.09 11.75 20.03
CA GLY A 433 -5.12 12.54 19.35
C GLY A 433 -5.11 12.46 17.82
N SER A 434 -4.47 11.52 17.21
CA SER A 434 -4.50 10.98 15.85
C SER A 434 -3.16 10.98 15.13
N MET A 435 -2.87 9.84 14.51
CA MET A 435 -1.85 9.75 13.47
C MET A 435 -2.37 10.41 12.17
N ALA A 436 -1.44 10.86 11.34
CA ALA A 436 -1.76 11.41 10.03
C ALA A 436 -2.69 10.45 9.26
N SER A 437 -3.91 10.90 8.96
CA SER A 437 -4.94 10.08 8.31
C SER A 437 -4.67 9.79 6.83
N GLY A 438 -3.58 10.31 6.26
CA GLY A 438 -3.30 10.29 4.82
C GLY A 438 -4.25 11.19 4.01
N ARG A 439 -5.06 12.02 4.68
CA ARG A 439 -5.97 13.00 4.10
C ARG A 439 -5.48 14.39 4.42
N TYR A 440 -5.35 15.22 3.41
CA TYR A 440 -4.89 16.59 3.51
C TYR A 440 -5.76 17.48 2.64
N LEU A 441 -5.90 18.74 3.01
CA LEU A 441 -6.40 19.77 2.11
C LEU A 441 -5.21 20.52 1.53
N LEU A 442 -5.14 20.61 0.22
CA LEU A 442 -4.18 21.42 -0.51
C LEU A 442 -4.78 22.82 -0.69
N VAL A 443 -4.04 23.84 -0.26
CA VAL A 443 -4.37 25.24 -0.46
C VAL A 443 -3.30 25.85 -1.35
N GLN A 444 -3.72 26.57 -2.39
CA GLN A 444 -2.82 27.26 -3.35
C GLN A 444 -3.11 28.77 -3.36
N ALA A 445 -2.06 29.57 -3.52
CA ALA A 445 -2.15 31.00 -3.57
C ALA A 445 -1.00 31.63 -4.39
N PRO A 446 -1.13 32.89 -4.86
CA PRO A 446 -0.06 33.57 -5.60
C PRO A 446 1.14 33.94 -4.70
N ASP A 447 0.92 34.14 -3.39
CA ASP A 447 1.94 34.54 -2.42
C ASP A 447 1.62 34.02 -1.02
N ASP A 448 2.60 34.10 -0.10
CA ASP A 448 2.50 33.59 1.26
C ASP A 448 1.42 34.28 2.10
N ASP A 449 1.20 35.57 1.93
CA ASP A 449 0.17 36.29 2.68
C ASP A 449 -1.25 35.88 2.23
N THR A 450 -1.47 35.77 0.92
CA THR A 450 -2.72 35.25 0.37
C THR A 450 -2.93 33.78 0.78
N LEU A 451 -1.85 32.99 0.83
CA LEU A 451 -1.90 31.59 1.29
C LEU A 451 -2.40 31.52 2.74
N LEU A 452 -1.80 32.30 3.64
CA LEU A 452 -2.21 32.35 5.05
C LEU A 452 -3.65 32.86 5.23
N MET A 453 -4.11 33.83 4.42
CA MET A 453 -5.49 34.29 4.46
C MET A 453 -6.48 33.19 4.04
N ARG A 454 -6.19 32.47 2.94
CA ARG A 454 -6.98 31.33 2.48
C ARG A 454 -6.99 30.20 3.50
N ASP A 455 -5.81 29.89 4.06
CA ASP A 455 -5.66 28.87 5.09
C ASP A 455 -6.48 29.23 6.35
N ALA A 456 -6.47 30.50 6.78
CA ALA A 456 -7.28 30.96 7.91
C ALA A 456 -8.79 30.93 7.62
N GLU A 457 -9.21 31.23 6.40
CA GLU A 457 -10.60 31.11 5.97
C GLU A 457 -11.08 29.66 6.02
N LEU A 458 -10.29 28.74 5.46
CA LEU A 458 -10.57 27.31 5.50
C LEU A 458 -10.59 26.80 6.95
N ALA A 459 -9.64 27.23 7.79
CA ALA A 459 -9.57 26.88 9.21
C ALA A 459 -10.82 27.29 9.98
N ARG A 460 -11.44 28.43 9.66
CA ARG A 460 -12.73 28.87 10.27
C ARG A 460 -13.87 27.90 9.92
N HIS A 461 -13.98 27.49 8.65
CA HIS A 461 -14.97 26.50 8.22
C HIS A 461 -14.76 25.16 8.91
N LEU A 462 -13.50 24.71 9.01
CA LEU A 462 -13.16 23.46 9.70
C LEU A 462 -13.42 23.53 11.21
N SER A 463 -13.22 24.69 11.85
CA SER A 463 -13.59 24.87 13.25
C SER A 463 -15.10 24.73 13.48
N ALA A 464 -15.92 25.16 12.53
CA ALA A 464 -17.36 24.95 12.57
C ALA A 464 -17.73 23.46 12.43
N LEU A 465 -17.07 22.72 11.54
CA LEU A 465 -17.26 21.28 11.41
C LEU A 465 -16.78 20.53 12.67
N GLN A 466 -15.66 20.95 13.25
CA GLN A 466 -15.16 20.38 14.50
C GLN A 466 -16.13 20.57 15.66
N SER A 467 -16.74 21.76 15.79
CA SER A 467 -17.72 22.03 16.83
C SER A 467 -19.00 21.20 16.70
N LYS A 468 -19.36 20.78 15.48
CA LYS A 468 -20.49 19.86 15.20
C LYS A 468 -20.11 18.38 15.38
N GLY A 469 -18.81 18.04 15.48
CA GLY A 469 -18.32 16.67 15.57
C GLY A 469 -18.12 15.99 14.21
N ASP A 470 -18.25 16.71 13.10
CA ASP A 470 -18.08 16.17 11.74
C ASP A 470 -16.60 15.83 11.44
N ILE A 471 -15.68 16.53 12.13
CA ILE A 471 -14.24 16.24 12.17
C ILE A 471 -13.73 16.28 13.61
N GLN A 472 -12.68 15.50 13.91
CA GLN A 472 -12.07 15.50 15.25
C GLN A 472 -11.11 16.67 15.48
N GLY A 473 -10.46 17.15 14.42
CA GLY A 473 -9.54 18.27 14.51
C GLY A 473 -8.79 18.51 13.20
N PHE A 474 -8.00 19.56 13.18
CA PHE A 474 -7.16 19.91 12.04
C PHE A 474 -5.91 20.67 12.48
N LEU A 475 -4.91 20.72 11.60
CA LEU A 475 -3.69 21.51 11.76
C LEU A 475 -3.47 22.34 10.50
N ALA A 476 -3.38 23.67 10.69
CA ALA A 476 -3.28 24.68 9.63
C ALA A 476 -2.12 25.64 9.89
N LEU A 477 -1.50 26.17 8.84
CA LEU A 477 -0.41 27.16 8.97
C LEU A 477 -0.84 28.47 9.63
N SER A 478 -2.09 28.88 9.39
CA SER A 478 -2.69 30.07 10.03
C SER A 478 -2.84 29.95 11.55
N GLN A 479 -2.82 28.74 12.10
CA GLN A 479 -2.75 28.53 13.54
C GLN A 479 -1.35 28.85 14.09
N TRP A 480 -0.33 28.87 13.27
CA TRP A 480 1.04 29.19 13.66
C TRP A 480 1.34 30.67 13.51
N VAL A 481 1.23 31.24 12.34
CA VAL A 481 1.72 32.58 12.01
C VAL A 481 0.67 33.45 11.34
N GLN A 482 0.68 34.77 11.64
CA GLN A 482 -0.17 35.76 10.99
C GLN A 482 0.46 36.27 9.69
N PRO A 483 -0.34 36.61 8.65
CA PRO A 483 0.14 37.28 7.44
C PRO A 483 0.89 38.58 7.75
N VAL A 484 1.87 38.94 6.90
CA VAL A 484 2.65 40.17 7.07
C VAL A 484 1.76 41.43 7.12
N GLY A 485 0.73 41.49 6.28
CA GLY A 485 -0.26 42.54 6.33
C GLY A 485 -0.94 42.70 7.70
N ARG A 486 -1.29 41.56 8.33
CA ARG A 486 -1.89 41.54 9.67
C ARG A 486 -0.90 41.98 10.75
N GLN A 487 0.37 41.64 10.63
CA GLN A 487 1.43 42.10 11.55
C GLN A 487 1.59 43.63 11.50
N GLN A 488 1.37 44.27 10.35
CA GLN A 488 1.37 45.73 10.23
C GLN A 488 0.18 46.35 10.91
N GLU A 489 -1.03 45.77 10.77
CA GLU A 489 -2.22 46.23 11.53
C GLU A 489 -1.98 46.15 13.04
N ILE A 490 -1.35 45.08 13.53
CA ILE A 490 -0.98 44.91 14.94
C ILE A 490 -0.07 46.04 15.39
N ARG A 491 0.91 46.40 14.58
CA ARG A 491 1.82 47.53 14.89
C ARG A 491 1.09 48.86 14.99
N THR A 492 0.20 49.11 14.05
CA THR A 492 -0.61 50.34 14.09
C THR A 492 -1.45 50.40 15.38
N LEU A 493 -2.12 49.28 15.71
CA LEU A 493 -2.89 49.20 16.96
C LEU A 493 -2.04 49.41 18.20
N LEU A 494 -0.83 48.83 18.27
CA LEU A 494 0.09 49.00 19.38
C LEU A 494 0.59 50.46 19.50
N ASN A 495 0.84 51.16 18.38
CA ASN A 495 1.15 52.59 18.38
C ASN A 495 -0.01 53.45 18.92
N ASP A 496 -1.23 53.16 18.53
CA ASP A 496 -2.44 53.85 19.03
C ASP A 496 -2.62 53.58 20.52
N LEU A 497 -2.35 52.36 20.99
CA LEU A 497 -2.33 52.02 22.40
C LEU A 497 -1.25 52.80 23.16
N ALA A 498 -0.02 52.93 22.61
CA ALA A 498 1.08 53.67 23.23
C ALA A 498 0.72 55.14 23.46
N ALA A 499 -0.10 55.72 22.59
CA ALA A 499 -0.63 57.07 22.73
C ALA A 499 -1.73 57.18 23.81
N ASN A 500 -2.43 56.09 24.15
CA ASN A 500 -3.56 56.07 25.08
C ASN A 500 -3.23 55.37 26.41
N ALA A 501 -2.55 56.07 27.33
CA ALA A 501 -2.14 55.54 28.62
C ALA A 501 -3.28 55.11 29.56
N SER A 502 -4.55 55.46 29.26
CA SER A 502 -5.70 55.01 30.03
C SER A 502 -6.01 53.54 29.81
N ALA A 503 -5.59 52.96 28.68
CA ALA A 503 -5.79 51.54 28.34
C ALA A 503 -5.18 50.58 29.35
N TRP A 504 -4.02 50.91 29.91
CA TRP A 504 -3.32 50.07 30.90
C TRP A 504 -3.38 50.61 32.36
N GLN A 505 -4.41 51.39 32.69
CA GLN A 505 -4.63 51.83 34.07
C GLN A 505 -4.60 50.70 35.11
N PRO A 506 -5.11 49.48 34.85
CA PRO A 506 -4.97 48.33 35.78
C PRO A 506 -3.53 47.95 36.08
N MET A 507 -2.61 48.05 35.09
CA MET A 507 -1.19 47.77 35.27
C MET A 507 -0.51 48.84 36.13
N ARG A 508 -0.90 50.10 35.95
CA ARG A 508 -0.44 51.21 36.79
C ARG A 508 -0.86 51.04 38.26
N ALA A 509 -2.08 50.52 38.49
CA ALA A 509 -2.56 50.21 39.84
C ALA A 509 -1.71 49.13 40.54
N LEU A 510 -1.04 48.26 39.81
CA LEU A 510 -0.03 47.32 40.33
C LEU A 510 1.35 47.92 40.51
N GLY A 511 1.52 49.21 40.22
CA GLY A 511 2.80 49.90 40.36
C GLY A 511 3.71 49.82 39.11
N VAL A 512 3.21 49.41 37.96
CA VAL A 512 3.99 49.37 36.71
C VAL A 512 4.09 50.79 36.12
N PRO A 513 5.30 51.36 35.93
CA PRO A 513 5.46 52.68 35.38
C PRO A 513 5.01 52.79 33.92
N ASP A 514 4.39 53.90 33.52
CA ASP A 514 4.00 54.14 32.12
C ASP A 514 5.18 54.07 31.16
N THR A 515 6.38 54.48 31.63
CA THR A 515 7.61 54.40 30.84
C THR A 515 7.98 52.94 30.46
N ARG A 516 7.73 51.99 31.35
CA ARG A 516 7.98 50.55 31.08
C ARG A 516 6.96 49.99 30.11
N MET A 517 5.70 50.38 30.24
CA MET A 517 4.63 49.96 29.30
C MET A 517 4.93 50.47 27.90
N ARG A 518 5.24 51.78 27.77
CA ARG A 518 5.63 52.33 26.46
C ARG A 518 6.86 51.70 25.91
N GLN A 519 7.92 51.53 26.68
CA GLN A 519 9.15 50.87 26.24
C GLN A 519 8.89 49.46 25.75
N ALA A 520 8.01 48.67 26.40
CA ALA A 520 7.62 47.34 25.97
C ALA A 520 6.85 47.37 24.63
N ILE A 521 5.95 48.31 24.45
CA ILE A 521 5.24 48.47 23.17
C ILE A 521 6.19 48.94 22.07
N ASP A 522 7.05 49.93 22.33
CA ASP A 522 8.03 50.42 21.35
C ASP A 522 8.98 49.33 20.89
N SER A 523 9.41 48.46 21.81
CA SER A 523 10.29 47.32 21.48
C SER A 523 9.59 46.30 20.58
N LEU A 524 8.29 46.04 20.78
CA LEU A 524 7.51 45.16 19.90
C LEU A 524 7.27 45.78 18.52
N VAL A 525 6.91 47.07 18.48
CA VAL A 525 6.69 47.81 17.23
C VAL A 525 7.97 47.88 16.39
N ALA A 526 9.14 47.92 17.02
CA ALA A 526 10.46 47.92 16.34
C ALA A 526 10.81 46.56 15.67
N LEU A 527 10.13 45.47 16.03
CA LEU A 527 10.42 44.16 15.43
C LEU A 527 10.11 44.17 13.93
N PRO A 528 10.94 43.61 13.05
CA PRO A 528 10.68 43.48 11.64
C PRO A 528 9.49 42.53 11.39
N PRO A 529 8.69 42.71 10.32
CA PRO A 529 7.70 41.71 9.94
C PRO A 529 8.40 40.42 9.52
N VAL A 530 7.80 39.29 9.88
CA VAL A 530 8.35 37.97 9.62
C VAL A 530 7.48 37.22 8.62
N GLY A 531 8.09 36.77 7.52
CA GLY A 531 7.41 35.95 6.52
C GLY A 531 7.19 34.49 6.96
N LEU A 532 6.30 33.80 6.25
CA LEU A 532 5.92 32.41 6.55
C LEU A 532 7.14 31.47 6.63
N ALA A 533 7.97 31.44 5.59
CA ALA A 533 9.13 30.54 5.53
C ALA A 533 10.13 30.78 6.68
N GLN A 534 10.35 32.05 7.07
CA GLN A 534 11.21 32.40 8.18
C GLN A 534 10.60 32.00 9.54
N SER A 535 9.28 32.17 9.69
CA SER A 535 8.58 31.81 10.94
C SER A 535 8.61 30.31 11.23
N LEU A 536 8.83 29.48 10.21
CA LEU A 536 8.94 28.02 10.35
C LEU A 536 10.34 27.53 10.74
N GLN A 537 11.36 28.41 10.76
CA GLN A 537 12.76 28.05 11.08
C GLN A 537 13.06 28.04 12.59
N ASN A 538 12.15 27.44 13.38
CA ASN A 538 12.36 27.28 14.82
C ASN A 538 11.81 25.96 15.32
N ASP A 539 12.25 25.55 16.51
CA ASP A 539 11.91 24.24 17.07
C ASP A 539 10.43 24.10 17.46
N LEU A 540 9.77 25.20 17.81
CA LEU A 540 8.34 25.18 18.14
C LEU A 540 7.46 24.99 16.88
N ALA A 541 7.96 25.38 15.71
CA ALA A 541 7.25 25.27 14.43
C ALA A 541 7.27 23.85 13.80
N ILE A 542 8.00 22.91 14.38
CA ILE A 542 8.18 21.56 13.84
C ILE A 542 6.88 20.91 13.36
N PRO A 543 5.73 20.99 14.07
CA PRO A 543 4.49 20.40 13.59
C PRO A 543 3.95 21.03 12.30
N TRP A 544 4.26 22.31 12.05
CA TRP A 544 3.77 23.06 10.89
C TRP A 544 4.75 23.07 9.72
N GLN A 545 6.06 22.87 9.96
CA GLN A 545 7.08 22.85 8.89
C GLN A 545 6.71 21.96 7.70
N PRO A 546 6.23 20.72 7.91
CA PRO A 546 5.89 19.84 6.80
C PRO A 546 4.67 20.27 6.00
N LEU A 547 3.86 21.19 6.53
CA LEU A 547 2.64 21.65 5.87
C LEU A 547 2.93 22.69 4.77
N TYR A 548 4.06 23.38 4.83
CA TYR A 548 4.43 24.37 3.82
C TYR A 548 5.20 23.70 2.66
N LEU A 549 4.64 23.74 1.46
CA LEU A 549 5.23 23.13 0.26
C LEU A 549 6.14 24.10 -0.51
N GLY A 550 6.09 25.40 -0.18
CA GLY A 550 6.84 26.42 -0.88
C GLY A 550 6.27 26.79 -2.25
N ALA A 551 7.05 27.56 -3.03
CA ALA A 551 6.69 27.95 -4.37
C ALA A 551 6.88 26.81 -5.38
N GLY A 552 5.95 26.69 -6.34
CA GLY A 552 6.03 25.80 -7.47
C GLY A 552 6.73 26.43 -8.68
N ALA A 553 6.91 25.63 -9.73
CA ALA A 553 7.45 26.13 -11.00
C ALA A 553 6.49 27.14 -11.69
N ASP A 554 5.19 27.06 -11.37
CA ASP A 554 4.14 27.99 -11.80
C ASP A 554 4.15 29.34 -11.03
N GLY A 555 5.07 29.50 -10.06
CA GLY A 555 5.18 30.66 -9.20
C GLY A 555 4.12 30.74 -8.09
N GLN A 556 3.18 29.78 -8.00
CA GLN A 556 2.24 29.69 -6.92
C GLN A 556 2.84 29.03 -5.69
N VAL A 557 2.48 29.52 -4.51
CA VAL A 557 2.82 28.89 -3.24
C VAL A 557 1.70 27.93 -2.82
N ALA A 558 2.07 26.84 -2.16
CA ALA A 558 1.13 25.83 -1.74
C ALA A 558 1.38 25.39 -0.30
N ALA A 559 0.31 24.97 0.37
CA ALA A 559 0.35 24.42 1.71
C ALA A 559 -0.60 23.23 1.85
N LEU A 560 -0.27 22.35 2.79
CA LEU A 560 -1.14 21.29 3.26
C LEU A 560 -1.82 21.71 4.57
N LEU A 561 -3.09 21.41 4.67
CA LEU A 561 -3.82 21.47 5.91
C LEU A 561 -4.20 20.03 6.30
N GLN A 562 -3.76 19.59 7.47
CA GLN A 562 -4.00 18.22 7.93
C GLN A 562 -5.37 18.14 8.62
N ILE A 563 -6.20 17.16 8.21
CA ILE A 563 -7.50 16.89 8.85
C ILE A 563 -7.40 15.58 9.63
N ARG A 564 -8.08 15.53 10.77
CA ARG A 564 -8.13 14.39 11.67
C ARG A 564 -9.55 13.89 11.84
N GLY A 565 -9.76 12.58 11.76
CA GLY A 565 -10.99 11.89 12.14
C GLY A 565 -12.24 12.45 11.45
N VAL A 566 -12.26 12.46 10.10
CA VAL A 566 -13.45 12.87 9.33
C VAL A 566 -14.57 11.87 9.56
N GLN A 567 -15.67 12.32 10.15
CA GLN A 567 -16.87 11.54 10.41
C GLN A 567 -17.92 11.75 9.30
N ASP A 568 -18.08 13.00 8.84
CA ASP A 568 -18.96 13.35 7.74
C ASP A 568 -18.17 13.90 6.55
N MET A 569 -18.04 13.07 5.50
CA MET A 569 -17.33 13.45 4.28
C MET A 569 -18.15 14.39 3.40
N ASP A 570 -19.47 14.28 3.42
CA ASP A 570 -20.35 15.12 2.60
C ASP A 570 -20.38 16.56 3.12
N ALA A 571 -20.36 16.74 4.45
CA ALA A 571 -20.21 18.04 5.07
C ALA A 571 -18.88 18.71 4.69
N LEU A 572 -17.76 17.96 4.70
CA LEU A 572 -16.47 18.46 4.28
C LEU A 572 -16.45 18.84 2.80
N GLN A 573 -17.00 17.99 1.93
CA GLN A 573 -17.07 18.28 0.49
C GLN A 573 -17.95 19.50 0.18
N SER A 574 -19.00 19.75 0.98
CA SER A 574 -19.86 20.93 0.83
C SER A 574 -19.07 22.22 1.06
N VAL A 575 -18.24 22.27 2.10
CA VAL A 575 -17.33 23.39 2.37
C VAL A 575 -16.35 23.59 1.21
N LEU A 576 -15.77 22.51 0.69
CA LEU A 576 -14.78 22.62 -0.41
C LEU A 576 -15.38 23.09 -1.73
N LYS A 577 -16.67 22.86 -1.98
CA LYS A 577 -17.36 23.40 -3.16
C LYS A 577 -17.44 24.92 -3.16
N GLU A 578 -17.47 25.54 -1.99
CA GLU A 578 -17.50 26.99 -1.83
C GLU A 578 -16.10 27.61 -1.96
N LEU A 579 -15.02 26.80 -1.86
CA LEU A 579 -13.63 27.23 -1.82
C LEU A 579 -12.82 26.61 -2.98
N PRO A 580 -12.89 27.18 -4.20
CA PRO A 580 -12.28 26.56 -5.40
C PRO A 580 -10.76 26.47 -5.38
N TRP A 581 -10.10 27.21 -4.50
CA TRP A 581 -8.66 27.20 -4.26
C TRP A 581 -8.22 26.15 -3.22
N ALA A 582 -9.15 25.41 -2.61
CA ALA A 582 -8.88 24.32 -1.68
C ALA A 582 -9.31 22.98 -2.30
N ARG A 583 -8.46 21.96 -2.22
CA ARG A 583 -8.74 20.63 -2.76
C ARG A 583 -8.44 19.55 -1.72
N LEU A 584 -9.30 18.52 -1.68
CA LEU A 584 -9.06 17.34 -0.84
C LEU A 584 -8.10 16.39 -1.56
N ILE A 585 -7.02 16.04 -0.88
CA ILE A 585 -6.11 14.97 -1.27
C ILE A 585 -6.42 13.77 -0.38
N ASP A 586 -7.20 12.83 -0.91
CA ASP A 586 -7.52 11.54 -0.28
C ASP A 586 -6.83 10.43 -1.08
N ARG A 587 -5.59 10.14 -0.71
CA ARG A 587 -4.77 9.12 -1.38
C ARG A 587 -5.39 7.72 -1.33
N PRO A 588 -5.93 7.22 -0.20
CA PRO A 588 -6.63 5.94 -0.18
C PRO A 588 -7.79 5.85 -1.16
N ALA A 589 -8.65 6.87 -1.22
CA ALA A 589 -9.76 6.90 -2.16
C ALA A 589 -9.29 6.93 -3.61
N ARG A 590 -8.25 7.72 -3.91
CA ARG A 590 -7.65 7.81 -5.25
C ARG A 590 -7.03 6.49 -5.70
N LEU A 591 -6.32 5.79 -4.82
CA LEU A 591 -5.76 4.48 -5.12
C LEU A 591 -6.86 3.45 -5.34
N ASN A 592 -7.93 3.44 -4.54
CA ASN A 592 -9.07 2.56 -4.74
C ASN A 592 -9.77 2.83 -6.08
N ALA A 593 -9.95 4.10 -6.46
CA ALA A 593 -10.49 4.47 -7.76
C ALA A 593 -9.59 3.99 -8.91
N LEU A 594 -8.27 4.20 -8.80
CA LEU A 594 -7.29 3.71 -9.78
C LEU A 594 -7.36 2.18 -9.95
N PHE A 595 -7.55 1.43 -8.87
CA PHE A 595 -7.70 -0.02 -8.94
C PHE A 595 -9.00 -0.44 -9.62
N GLN A 596 -10.10 0.26 -9.36
CA GLN A 596 -11.38 0.03 -10.03
C GLN A 596 -11.27 0.30 -11.54
N ASP A 597 -10.67 1.41 -11.93
CA ASP A 597 -10.46 1.78 -13.34
C ASP A 597 -9.51 0.79 -14.02
N THR A 598 -8.44 0.38 -13.33
CA THR A 598 -7.51 -0.64 -13.84
C THR A 598 -8.22 -1.98 -14.00
N ARG A 599 -9.07 -2.39 -13.05
CA ARG A 599 -9.87 -3.61 -13.17
C ARG A 599 -10.77 -3.57 -14.40
N GLY A 600 -11.46 -2.45 -14.64
CA GLY A 600 -12.26 -2.23 -15.83
C GLY A 600 -11.44 -2.38 -17.11
N SER A 601 -10.29 -1.72 -17.17
CA SER A 601 -9.35 -1.79 -18.30
C SER A 601 -8.84 -3.20 -18.55
N VAL A 602 -8.51 -3.95 -17.49
CA VAL A 602 -8.04 -5.34 -17.57
C VAL A 602 -9.13 -6.29 -18.08
N ILE A 603 -10.38 -6.09 -17.68
CA ILE A 603 -11.52 -6.87 -18.22
C ILE A 603 -11.64 -6.62 -19.73
N TRP A 604 -11.54 -5.38 -20.20
CA TRP A 604 -11.56 -5.06 -21.62
C TRP A 604 -10.37 -5.67 -22.38
N LEU A 605 -9.16 -5.61 -21.84
CA LEU A 605 -7.97 -6.25 -22.40
C LEU A 605 -8.13 -7.76 -22.50
N LYS A 606 -8.80 -8.39 -21.51
CA LYS A 606 -9.15 -9.81 -21.56
C LYS A 606 -10.09 -10.13 -22.70
N LEU A 607 -11.15 -9.35 -22.86
CA LEU A 607 -12.10 -9.54 -23.96
C LEU A 607 -11.41 -9.41 -25.33
N LEU A 608 -10.50 -8.42 -25.46
CA LEU A 608 -9.72 -8.24 -26.68
C LEU A 608 -8.74 -9.40 -26.91
N SER A 609 -8.06 -9.89 -25.88
CA SER A 609 -7.19 -11.08 -25.94
C SER A 609 -7.98 -12.32 -26.34
N TRP A 610 -9.21 -12.49 -25.84
CA TRP A 610 -10.10 -13.57 -26.24
C TRP A 610 -10.53 -13.46 -27.69
N LEU A 611 -10.80 -12.26 -28.18
CA LEU A 611 -11.11 -12.04 -29.59
C LEU A 611 -9.91 -12.43 -30.46
N GLY A 612 -8.70 -12.02 -30.07
CA GLY A 612 -7.47 -12.43 -30.75
C GLY A 612 -7.27 -13.96 -30.74
N ALA A 613 -7.47 -14.60 -29.58
CA ALA A 613 -7.44 -16.07 -29.48
C ALA A 613 -8.52 -16.73 -30.35
N ALA A 614 -9.73 -16.17 -30.39
CA ALA A 614 -10.82 -16.67 -31.23
C ALA A 614 -10.48 -16.62 -32.73
N VAL A 615 -9.89 -15.51 -33.16
CA VAL A 615 -9.42 -15.35 -34.56
C VAL A 615 -8.31 -16.36 -34.86
N LEU A 616 -7.28 -16.45 -34.02
CA LEU A 616 -6.17 -17.37 -34.21
C LEU A 616 -6.64 -18.83 -34.26
N LEU A 617 -7.46 -19.22 -33.29
CA LEU A 617 -8.02 -20.58 -33.23
C LEU A 617 -8.96 -20.87 -34.41
N SER A 618 -9.74 -19.86 -34.86
CA SER A 618 -10.61 -20.04 -36.03
C SER A 618 -9.82 -20.24 -37.31
N VAL A 619 -8.70 -19.55 -37.47
CA VAL A 619 -7.79 -19.74 -38.62
C VAL A 619 -7.13 -21.11 -38.57
N LEU A 620 -6.69 -21.57 -37.38
CA LEU A 620 -5.96 -22.85 -37.25
C LEU A 620 -6.86 -24.08 -37.23
N PHE A 621 -8.02 -24.00 -36.58
CA PHE A 621 -8.89 -25.17 -36.33
C PHE A 621 -10.30 -25.04 -36.90
N GLY A 622 -10.65 -23.89 -37.46
CA GLY A 622 -12.00 -23.60 -37.93
C GLY A 622 -12.91 -23.04 -36.81
N TRP A 623 -13.88 -22.18 -37.19
CA TRP A 623 -14.70 -21.41 -36.26
C TRP A 623 -15.50 -22.24 -35.24
N ARG A 624 -16.05 -23.40 -35.65
CA ARG A 624 -16.81 -24.29 -34.76
C ARG A 624 -15.97 -24.86 -33.64
N ARG A 625 -14.74 -25.25 -33.95
CA ARG A 625 -13.79 -25.78 -32.95
C ARG A 625 -13.24 -24.66 -32.06
N ALA A 626 -12.97 -23.48 -32.62
CA ALA A 626 -12.58 -22.33 -31.84
C ALA A 626 -13.61 -21.95 -30.77
N VAL A 627 -14.90 -21.94 -31.12
CA VAL A 627 -15.95 -21.70 -30.14
C VAL A 627 -15.99 -22.75 -29.03
N LEU A 628 -15.82 -24.03 -29.37
CA LEU A 628 -15.80 -25.11 -28.38
C LEU A 628 -14.58 -25.00 -27.45
N VAL A 629 -13.40 -24.68 -27.98
CA VAL A 629 -12.19 -24.48 -27.20
C VAL A 629 -12.36 -23.31 -26.23
N LEU A 630 -12.88 -22.17 -26.69
CA LEU A 630 -13.10 -20.99 -25.86
C LEU A 630 -14.25 -21.13 -24.85
N ALA A 631 -15.20 -22.01 -25.12
CA ALA A 631 -16.29 -22.28 -24.16
C ALA A 631 -15.77 -22.88 -22.85
N VAL A 632 -14.67 -23.63 -22.88
CA VAL A 632 -14.04 -24.23 -21.69
C VAL A 632 -13.59 -23.18 -20.68
N PRO A 633 -12.65 -22.28 -21.03
CA PRO A 633 -12.19 -21.26 -20.08
C PRO A 633 -13.28 -20.25 -19.72
N THR A 634 -14.27 -20.02 -20.60
CA THR A 634 -15.42 -19.17 -20.28
C THR A 634 -16.28 -19.78 -19.18
N ALA A 635 -16.64 -21.04 -19.33
CA ALA A 635 -17.41 -21.77 -18.32
C ALA A 635 -16.63 -21.90 -17.00
N ALA A 636 -15.33 -22.17 -17.09
CA ALA A 636 -14.46 -22.25 -15.91
C ALA A 636 -14.33 -20.90 -15.18
N ALA A 637 -14.23 -19.79 -15.90
CA ALA A 637 -14.20 -18.46 -15.31
C ALA A 637 -15.49 -18.12 -14.57
N LEU A 638 -16.65 -18.40 -15.18
CA LEU A 638 -17.97 -18.22 -14.55
C LEU A 638 -18.12 -19.09 -13.31
N ALA A 639 -17.72 -20.37 -13.38
CA ALA A 639 -17.76 -21.29 -12.23
C ALA A 639 -16.82 -20.82 -11.10
N THR A 640 -15.65 -20.26 -11.45
CA THR A 640 -14.71 -19.70 -10.48
C THR A 640 -15.30 -18.48 -9.77
N VAL A 641 -15.84 -17.51 -10.51
CA VAL A 641 -16.52 -16.33 -9.94
C VAL A 641 -17.66 -16.75 -9.01
N ALA A 642 -18.47 -17.72 -9.45
CA ALA A 642 -19.54 -18.27 -8.65
C ALA A 642 -19.03 -18.90 -7.35
N THR A 643 -17.93 -19.64 -7.42
CA THR A 643 -17.30 -20.25 -6.23
C THR A 643 -16.82 -19.18 -5.25
N LEU A 644 -16.14 -18.13 -5.74
CA LEU A 644 -15.72 -17.00 -4.92
C LEU A 644 -16.92 -16.33 -4.23
N GLY A 645 -18.03 -16.11 -4.98
CA GLY A 645 -19.25 -15.53 -4.44
C GLY A 645 -19.90 -16.40 -3.36
N TRP A 646 -19.91 -17.73 -3.49
CA TRP A 646 -20.43 -18.64 -2.48
C TRP A 646 -19.56 -18.72 -1.22
N VAL A 647 -18.24 -18.66 -1.39
CA VAL A 647 -17.28 -18.66 -0.27
C VAL A 647 -17.21 -17.29 0.42
N GLY A 648 -17.76 -16.23 -0.19
CA GLY A 648 -17.73 -14.87 0.36
C GLY A 648 -16.38 -14.17 0.16
N LEU A 649 -15.59 -14.62 -0.82
CA LEU A 649 -14.35 -13.97 -1.19
C LEU A 649 -14.62 -12.84 -2.20
N THR A 650 -13.97 -11.70 -2.01
CA THR A 650 -14.10 -10.54 -2.91
C THR A 650 -13.41 -10.80 -4.25
N VAL A 651 -14.08 -10.43 -5.35
CA VAL A 651 -13.48 -10.42 -6.68
C VAL A 651 -12.74 -9.12 -6.88
N SER A 652 -11.50 -9.09 -6.37
CA SER A 652 -10.58 -7.96 -6.48
C SER A 652 -9.86 -7.95 -7.84
N LEU A 653 -9.12 -6.87 -8.12
CA LEU A 653 -8.23 -6.76 -9.29
C LEU A 653 -7.31 -7.99 -9.43
N PHE A 654 -6.75 -8.50 -8.32
CA PHE A 654 -5.90 -9.71 -8.33
C PHE A 654 -6.68 -10.99 -8.66
N ALA A 655 -7.90 -11.12 -8.18
CA ALA A 655 -8.75 -12.25 -8.57
C ALA A 655 -9.05 -12.21 -10.08
N VAL A 656 -9.24 -11.02 -10.67
CA VAL A 656 -9.40 -10.85 -12.13
C VAL A 656 -8.12 -11.26 -12.87
N PHE A 657 -6.93 -10.92 -12.36
CA PHE A 657 -5.66 -11.44 -12.93
C PHE A 657 -5.56 -12.96 -12.81
N GLY A 658 -6.02 -13.52 -11.70
CA GLY A 658 -6.13 -14.97 -11.55
C GLY A 658 -7.04 -15.60 -12.61
N LEU A 659 -8.20 -14.98 -12.89
CA LEU A 659 -9.10 -15.42 -13.95
C LEU A 659 -8.47 -15.33 -15.34
N LEU A 660 -7.67 -14.29 -15.60
CA LEU A 660 -6.92 -14.15 -16.84
C LEU A 660 -5.96 -15.33 -17.05
N LEU A 661 -5.16 -15.61 -16.04
CA LEU A 661 -4.18 -16.68 -16.07
C LEU A 661 -4.85 -18.05 -16.17
N ALA A 662 -5.85 -18.32 -15.32
CA ALA A 662 -6.58 -19.58 -15.36
C ALA A 662 -7.26 -19.81 -16.72
N SER A 663 -7.72 -18.74 -17.37
CA SER A 663 -8.32 -18.83 -18.71
C SER A 663 -7.27 -19.14 -19.78
N ALA A 664 -6.06 -18.58 -19.67
CA ALA A 664 -4.96 -18.91 -20.60
C ALA A 664 -4.59 -20.39 -20.48
N ILE A 665 -4.39 -20.90 -19.26
CA ILE A 665 -4.14 -22.32 -18.98
C ILE A 665 -5.31 -23.19 -19.48
N GLY A 666 -6.54 -22.71 -19.33
CA GLY A 666 -7.73 -23.41 -19.83
C GLY A 666 -7.76 -23.56 -21.35
N ILE A 667 -7.30 -22.56 -22.10
CA ILE A 667 -7.12 -22.66 -23.55
C ILE A 667 -6.08 -23.74 -23.88
N ASP A 668 -4.98 -23.82 -23.13
CA ASP A 668 -3.95 -24.82 -23.31
C ASP A 668 -4.50 -26.24 -23.19
N TYR A 669 -5.24 -26.49 -22.11
CA TYR A 669 -5.88 -27.80 -21.90
C TYR A 669 -6.91 -28.13 -22.98
N ALA A 670 -7.71 -27.14 -23.39
CA ALA A 670 -8.74 -27.33 -24.43
C ALA A 670 -8.12 -27.60 -25.82
N VAL A 671 -7.08 -26.85 -26.20
CA VAL A 671 -6.33 -27.08 -27.46
C VAL A 671 -5.66 -28.45 -27.46
N TYR A 672 -5.05 -28.83 -26.34
CA TYR A 672 -4.42 -30.13 -26.22
C TYR A 672 -5.43 -31.28 -26.24
N ALA A 673 -6.59 -31.11 -25.61
CA ALA A 673 -7.68 -32.11 -25.64
C ALA A 673 -8.27 -32.28 -27.05
N GLN A 674 -8.47 -31.18 -27.77
CA GLN A 674 -9.02 -31.21 -29.14
C GLN A 674 -8.09 -31.84 -30.18
N GLY A 675 -6.79 -31.70 -30.02
CA GLY A 675 -5.80 -32.29 -30.93
C GLY A 675 -5.69 -33.82 -30.86
N ALA A 676 -6.52 -34.53 -30.06
CA ALA A 676 -6.46 -35.98 -29.87
C ALA A 676 -6.85 -36.74 -31.14
N ARG A 677 -5.98 -37.64 -31.61
CA ARG A 677 -6.31 -38.64 -32.61
C ARG A 677 -7.02 -39.83 -31.99
N GLN A 678 -7.66 -40.68 -32.81
CA GLN A 678 -8.27 -41.92 -32.30
C GLN A 678 -7.24 -42.75 -31.50
N GLY A 679 -7.60 -43.09 -30.24
CA GLY A 679 -6.75 -43.87 -29.33
C GLY A 679 -5.85 -43.07 -28.39
N GLU A 680 -5.61 -41.77 -28.60
CA GLU A 680 -4.74 -40.93 -27.77
C GLU A 680 -5.48 -40.28 -26.57
N GLY A 681 -6.78 -40.48 -26.41
CA GLY A 681 -7.60 -39.84 -25.35
C GLY A 681 -7.07 -40.05 -23.92
N PRO A 682 -6.71 -41.26 -23.49
CA PRO A 682 -6.18 -41.50 -22.15
C PRO A 682 -4.83 -40.83 -21.89
N GLU A 683 -3.95 -40.77 -22.89
CA GLU A 683 -2.62 -40.16 -22.79
C GLU A 683 -2.72 -38.64 -22.62
N ARG A 684 -3.63 -38.01 -23.36
CA ARG A 684 -3.87 -36.59 -23.27
C ARG A 684 -4.56 -36.20 -21.98
N PHE A 685 -5.52 -37.02 -21.53
CA PHE A 685 -6.10 -36.83 -20.21
C PHE A 685 -5.07 -36.91 -19.11
N ALA A 686 -4.14 -37.86 -19.18
CA ALA A 686 -3.02 -38.00 -18.25
C ALA A 686 -2.13 -36.73 -18.25
N GLY A 687 -1.83 -36.18 -19.43
CA GLY A 687 -1.06 -34.94 -19.57
C GLY A 687 -1.77 -33.73 -18.94
N ILE A 688 -3.06 -33.53 -19.23
CA ILE A 688 -3.86 -32.46 -18.64
C ILE A 688 -3.97 -32.63 -17.12
N LEU A 689 -4.18 -33.84 -16.63
CA LEU A 689 -4.29 -34.11 -15.19
C LEU A 689 -2.98 -33.81 -14.46
N LEU A 690 -1.83 -34.22 -15.02
CA LEU A 690 -0.54 -33.96 -14.42
C LEU A 690 -0.21 -32.46 -14.42
N ALA A 691 -0.41 -31.78 -15.54
CA ALA A 691 -0.22 -30.36 -15.68
C ALA A 691 -1.14 -29.58 -14.70
N ALA A 692 -2.41 -29.96 -14.63
CA ALA A 692 -3.35 -29.34 -13.69
C ALA A 692 -2.93 -29.55 -12.24
N LEU A 693 -2.51 -30.75 -11.84
CA LEU A 693 -2.07 -31.05 -10.47
C LEU A 693 -0.83 -30.25 -10.09
N THR A 694 0.18 -30.18 -10.96
CA THR A 694 1.41 -29.42 -10.68
C THR A 694 1.13 -27.91 -10.56
N SER A 695 0.30 -27.36 -11.46
CA SER A 695 -0.11 -25.97 -11.41
C SER A 695 -1.01 -25.68 -10.19
N MET A 696 -1.96 -26.55 -9.88
CA MET A 696 -2.79 -26.41 -8.67
C MET A 696 -1.95 -26.44 -7.38
N ILE A 697 -0.95 -27.30 -7.26
CA ILE A 697 -0.04 -27.31 -6.11
C ILE A 697 0.61 -25.92 -5.93
N SER A 698 1.19 -25.37 -7.01
CA SER A 698 1.87 -24.08 -6.96
C SER A 698 0.93 -22.93 -6.58
N PHE A 699 -0.25 -22.86 -7.19
CA PHE A 699 -1.20 -21.75 -6.92
C PHE A 699 -2.00 -21.94 -5.63
N ALA A 700 -2.27 -23.16 -5.19
CA ALA A 700 -2.89 -23.42 -3.89
C ALA A 700 -2.00 -22.95 -2.73
N LEU A 701 -0.68 -23.08 -2.85
CA LEU A 701 0.26 -22.54 -1.87
C LEU A 701 0.17 -21.02 -1.78
N LEU A 702 0.00 -20.30 -2.91
CA LEU A 702 -0.27 -18.86 -2.87
C LEU A 702 -1.60 -18.54 -2.19
N GLY A 703 -2.60 -19.42 -2.29
CA GLY A 703 -3.85 -19.29 -1.57
C GLY A 703 -3.70 -19.27 -0.04
N LEU A 704 -2.55 -19.73 0.49
CA LEU A 704 -2.21 -19.70 1.91
C LEU A 704 -1.45 -18.43 2.34
N SER A 705 -1.19 -17.49 1.41
CA SER A 705 -0.51 -16.22 1.72
C SER A 705 -1.32 -15.39 2.71
N HIS A 706 -0.62 -14.75 3.63
CA HIS A 706 -1.20 -13.76 4.55
C HIS A 706 -1.54 -12.44 3.84
N THR A 707 -1.04 -12.22 2.63
CA THR A 707 -1.39 -11.05 1.81
C THR A 707 -2.68 -11.33 1.05
N PRO A 708 -3.82 -10.66 1.36
CA PRO A 708 -5.12 -11.00 0.76
C PRO A 708 -5.13 -10.94 -0.78
N ALA A 709 -4.36 -10.01 -1.37
CA ALA A 709 -4.22 -9.90 -2.83
C ALA A 709 -3.59 -11.16 -3.44
N VAL A 710 -2.51 -11.66 -2.84
CA VAL A 710 -1.80 -12.87 -3.28
C VAL A 710 -2.65 -14.11 -3.05
N SER A 711 -3.29 -14.21 -1.88
CA SER A 711 -4.19 -15.31 -1.54
C SER A 711 -5.39 -15.37 -2.49
N GLY A 712 -6.06 -14.24 -2.75
CA GLY A 712 -7.18 -14.16 -3.69
C GLY A 712 -6.81 -14.57 -5.11
N PHE A 713 -5.62 -14.14 -5.58
CA PHE A 713 -5.06 -14.58 -6.86
C PHE A 713 -4.84 -16.11 -6.89
N GLY A 714 -4.15 -16.65 -5.88
CA GLY A 714 -3.84 -18.08 -5.79
C GLY A 714 -5.07 -18.97 -5.75
N ILE A 715 -6.06 -18.63 -4.92
CA ILE A 715 -7.34 -19.36 -4.83
C ILE A 715 -8.06 -19.31 -6.17
N CYS A 716 -8.15 -18.13 -6.78
CA CYS A 716 -8.83 -17.94 -8.05
C CYS A 716 -8.22 -18.79 -9.17
N VAL A 717 -6.89 -18.81 -9.29
CA VAL A 717 -6.18 -19.64 -10.29
C VAL A 717 -6.38 -21.12 -9.99
N THR A 718 -6.24 -21.56 -8.75
CA THR A 718 -6.39 -22.97 -8.36
C THR A 718 -7.77 -23.50 -8.71
N VAL A 719 -8.82 -22.77 -8.33
CA VAL A 719 -10.21 -23.14 -8.64
C VAL A 719 -10.47 -23.10 -10.14
N GLY A 720 -9.95 -22.07 -10.83
CA GLY A 720 -10.05 -21.94 -12.28
C GLY A 720 -9.40 -23.08 -13.04
N ILE A 721 -8.20 -23.53 -12.62
CA ILE A 721 -7.50 -24.68 -13.21
C ILE A 721 -8.30 -25.95 -12.98
N ALA A 722 -8.85 -26.17 -11.78
CA ALA A 722 -9.68 -27.34 -11.50
C ALA A 722 -10.90 -27.43 -12.44
N PHE A 723 -11.63 -26.32 -12.63
CA PHE A 723 -12.75 -26.30 -13.59
C PHE A 723 -12.30 -26.45 -15.04
N ASN A 724 -11.20 -25.81 -15.43
CA ASN A 724 -10.64 -25.98 -16.78
C ASN A 724 -10.25 -27.43 -17.07
N MET A 725 -9.63 -28.12 -16.12
CA MET A 725 -9.31 -29.54 -16.23
C MET A 725 -10.58 -30.38 -16.44
N VAL A 726 -11.62 -30.16 -15.65
CA VAL A 726 -12.88 -30.91 -15.78
C VAL A 726 -13.55 -30.62 -17.13
N PHE A 727 -13.69 -29.35 -17.51
CA PHE A 727 -14.42 -28.97 -18.72
C PHE A 727 -13.66 -29.31 -20.00
N SER A 728 -12.33 -29.28 -20.00
CA SER A 728 -11.53 -29.72 -21.15
C SER A 728 -11.70 -31.22 -21.47
N THR A 729 -11.98 -32.07 -20.45
CA THR A 729 -12.26 -33.50 -20.65
C THR A 729 -13.63 -33.74 -21.33
N TRP A 730 -14.50 -32.76 -21.33
CA TRP A 730 -15.82 -32.83 -21.95
C TRP A 730 -15.82 -32.48 -23.44
N LEU A 731 -14.70 -31.99 -23.97
CA LEU A 731 -14.59 -31.71 -25.41
C LEU A 731 -14.63 -33.00 -26.25
N PRO A 732 -15.39 -33.02 -27.36
CA PRO A 732 -15.38 -34.15 -28.27
C PRO A 732 -14.01 -34.25 -28.96
N GLY A 733 -13.33 -35.37 -28.85
CA GLY A 733 -12.10 -35.64 -29.62
C GLY A 733 -12.42 -35.71 -31.13
N THR A 734 -11.40 -35.45 -31.96
CA THR A 734 -11.49 -35.38 -33.44
C THR A 734 -11.70 -36.74 -34.11
N ALA A 735 -12.53 -37.63 -33.57
CA ALA A 735 -12.71 -39.01 -34.02
C ALA A 735 -13.31 -39.16 -35.44
N ASN A 736 -13.79 -38.07 -36.07
CA ASN A 736 -14.59 -38.21 -37.32
C ASN A 736 -14.07 -37.46 -38.56
N ASP A 737 -12.94 -36.74 -38.51
CA ASP A 737 -12.42 -36.07 -39.73
C ASP A 737 -11.00 -36.52 -40.07
N ALA A 738 -10.91 -37.59 -40.88
CA ALA A 738 -9.64 -38.07 -41.44
C ALA A 738 -9.13 -37.23 -42.66
N SER A 739 -9.62 -35.98 -42.83
CA SER A 739 -9.27 -35.20 -44.02
C SER A 739 -9.14 -33.69 -43.76
N GLY A 740 -8.22 -33.28 -42.93
CA GLY A 740 -8.10 -31.83 -42.73
C GLY A 740 -6.98 -31.35 -41.82
N LEU A 741 -5.77 -31.88 -42.02
CA LEU A 741 -4.56 -31.18 -41.54
C LEU A 741 -3.91 -30.50 -42.74
N PRO A 742 -3.59 -29.20 -42.72
CA PRO A 742 -2.76 -28.58 -43.72
C PRO A 742 -1.38 -29.30 -43.65
N LYS A 743 -0.95 -29.83 -44.78
CA LYS A 743 0.46 -30.25 -44.98
C LYS A 743 1.31 -28.99 -44.91
N VAL A 744 2.06 -28.81 -43.85
CA VAL A 744 3.23 -27.96 -43.78
C VAL A 744 4.46 -28.78 -43.64
#